data_57e98dcddd68ba71ba053de09679100c
#
_entry.id   57e98dcddd68ba71ba053de09679100c
#
_cell.length_a   1.000
_cell.length_b   1.000
_cell.length_c   1.000
_cell.angle_alpha   90.00
_cell.angle_beta   90.00
_cell.angle_gamma   90.00
#
_symmetry.space_group_name_H-M   'P 1'
#
loop_
_entity.id
_entity.type
_entity.pdbx_description
1 polymer ?
#
loop_
_entity_poly.entity_id
_entity_poly.type
_entity_poly.pdbx_seq_one_letter_code
_entity_poly.pdbx_strand_id
1 'polypeptide(L)'
;MTREQKSVKSIRFQPGNIFLLFLPFCASFTFSMSGHAEEYYFDPSLFKGSAFDQNIDRFNQHNIMPGNYYVDIYVNNKLIKSGVTLTFLPEENGQPAEPCLSPAVAESLHLRSLKKSTASDGCQPLNHWSSSARWQFDQASLRLQLTIPDAELIHLPRGTIPVAEWDKGITALFIRHNTNYNWTKNTVSGYQYQYLWSGMTAGTNIDNWQLRHQGNLRFVDNNVTGSDIRYTTVRTWLQRPIEPLDSLLTLGDSYTESSQFGSLAYNGIKLTTDERMRPQSRRGYAPEIRGMASSSARVIVRQLNRVIYETSVAPGPFVINDLYNTRSQGDLDVEVAEANGKTSSFTVPYASVPDSVRPGNWHYSVALGRVRQFYSVNNTFFEGLLQRGISNRLTATAGSRLAQDYQAWLLGGVWTSSAGAVGLNTIFSDARVDQNSNATGWRAELSYSKTFATGTNFVLAAYRYSTSGYRDLQDVLGVRRQQDNGISYYSDTLHQRNNVSVTLSQSMENYGLISLSASTADYYNNRSRITQLQLGYNNSWKNISYGVNVARQRTTWNYDRYGGRLDDGDNTWREKYTENTIALNVSVPLNWGNNTASVAYNYNQSKETRNSTLSLTGSSGENNQLSWSLYGGTEQTQNSGSYRASFGGNVQQNTRMGGIRANYGQGDHYRQAGLGLSGTLLIHPGGITGGPYTGDTFALIHAEGAQGASVRNGQGAVIDRFGYAILPSLTPYQANTVSLDTRYMNADAELSGGSQRVVPYAGSVTRINFATLQGKAVLIALQNEDDDIPPMGTEVRDADNTVIGIIGQGGQLYARVPHDSGTLKVNWQYKGNKTCFVNYQITGRVNEDIVRLDAVCRKG
;
A
#
# COMPACT_ATOMS: atom_id res chain seq x y z
N MET A 1 -49.67 22.08 -45.01
CA MET A 1 -48.82 23.03 -45.75
C MET A 1 -47.43 22.45 -45.72
N THR A 2 -47.04 21.78 -46.77
CA THR A 2 -45.93 21.94 -47.72
C THR A 2 -44.58 21.80 -47.08
N ARG A 3 -43.93 20.61 -47.23
CA ARG A 3 -42.88 20.24 -48.24
C ARG A 3 -41.58 21.01 -48.04
N GLU A 4 -40.45 20.35 -47.82
CA GLU A 4 -39.64 19.68 -48.83
C GLU A 4 -38.64 18.66 -48.24
N GLN A 5 -38.63 17.48 -48.93
CA GLN A 5 -37.60 16.46 -48.90
C GLN A 5 -36.38 16.91 -49.70
N LYS A 6 -35.17 16.52 -49.25
CA LYS A 6 -34.09 16.16 -50.21
C LYS A 6 -33.28 15.00 -49.62
N SER A 7 -33.44 13.90 -50.13
CA SER A 7 -32.75 12.74 -50.60
C SER A 7 -31.31 12.98 -51.06
N VAL A 8 -30.50 11.95 -50.89
CA VAL A 8 -29.45 11.41 -51.80
C VAL A 8 -28.18 11.05 -51.04
N LYS A 9 -27.53 10.03 -51.23
CA LYS A 9 -27.19 8.95 -52.15
C LYS A 9 -26.16 8.04 -51.49
N SER A 10 -26.37 6.77 -51.60
CA SER A 10 -25.40 5.71 -51.38
C SER A 10 -24.30 5.75 -52.47
N ILE A 11 -23.04 5.58 -52.08
CA ILE A 11 -21.98 5.16 -53.00
C ILE A 11 -21.30 3.93 -52.42
N ARG A 12 -21.49 2.81 -53.08
CA ARG A 12 -20.67 1.58 -53.03
C ARG A 12 -19.37 1.84 -53.76
N PHE A 13 -18.26 1.37 -53.25
CA PHE A 13 -17.08 1.09 -54.06
C PHE A 13 -16.57 -0.33 -53.77
N GLN A 14 -16.45 -1.08 -54.85
CA GLN A 14 -15.76 -2.36 -54.96
C GLN A 14 -14.35 -2.14 -55.56
N PRO A 15 -13.43 -3.13 -55.41
CA PRO A 15 -12.01 -2.92 -55.59
C PRO A 15 -11.55 -3.16 -57.04
N GLY A 16 -10.45 -2.50 -57.41
CA GLY A 16 -9.79 -2.76 -58.68
C GLY A 16 -8.38 -2.20 -58.72
N ASN A 17 -7.45 -3.06 -59.02
CA ASN A 17 -6.02 -2.90 -59.17
C ASN A 17 -5.53 -1.80 -60.07
N ILE A 18 -4.23 -1.48 -59.91
CA ILE A 18 -3.20 -1.26 -60.94
C ILE A 18 -2.49 0.12 -60.94
N PHE A 19 -1.19 0.05 -60.66
CA PHE A 19 -0.01 0.69 -61.24
C PHE A 19 0.42 2.13 -60.98
N LEU A 20 1.58 2.19 -60.28
CA LEU A 20 2.86 2.81 -60.70
C LEU A 20 3.01 4.33 -60.81
N LEU A 21 4.09 4.78 -60.13
CA LEU A 21 4.98 5.88 -60.40
C LEU A 21 4.52 7.28 -59.97
N PHE A 22 5.11 7.78 -58.90
CA PHE A 22 6.04 8.90 -58.89
C PHE A 22 6.48 9.19 -57.46
N LEU A 23 7.75 8.92 -57.14
CA LEU A 23 8.47 9.53 -56.05
C LEU A 23 8.68 11.03 -56.33
N PRO A 24 8.55 11.86 -55.30
CA PRO A 24 9.69 12.69 -54.96
C PRO A 24 10.16 12.47 -53.51
N PHE A 25 11.43 12.24 -53.41
CA PHE A 25 12.35 12.33 -52.35
C PHE A 25 12.05 13.57 -51.46
N CYS A 26 11.41 13.36 -50.30
CA CYS A 26 11.49 14.28 -49.17
C CYS A 26 12.33 13.59 -48.11
N ALA A 27 13.64 13.82 -48.15
CA ALA A 27 14.53 13.58 -47.06
C ALA A 27 14.10 14.45 -45.86
N SER A 28 13.32 13.91 -44.99
CA SER A 28 13.09 14.49 -43.67
C SER A 28 14.35 14.24 -42.85
N PHE A 29 15.23 15.20 -42.86
CA PHE A 29 16.25 15.38 -41.84
C PHE A 29 15.52 15.56 -40.50
N THR A 30 15.38 14.46 -39.77
CA THR A 30 15.14 14.55 -38.31
C THR A 30 16.43 15.05 -37.69
N PHE A 31 16.55 16.35 -37.57
CA PHE A 31 17.45 16.95 -36.60
C PHE A 31 17.00 16.43 -35.23
N SER A 32 17.73 15.48 -34.67
CA SER A 32 17.80 15.28 -33.24
C SER A 32 18.36 16.58 -32.68
N MET A 33 17.48 17.46 -32.26
CA MET A 33 17.87 18.53 -31.33
C MET A 33 18.27 17.81 -30.03
N SER A 34 19.56 17.54 -29.87
CA SER A 34 20.17 17.49 -28.57
C SER A 34 19.81 18.82 -27.92
N GLY A 35 18.96 18.74 -26.91
CA GLY A 35 18.71 19.88 -26.04
C GLY A 35 20.04 20.24 -25.39
N HIS A 36 20.75 21.18 -25.99
CA HIS A 36 21.79 21.89 -25.27
C HIS A 36 20.99 22.72 -24.26
N ALA A 37 21.25 22.52 -22.98
CA ALA A 37 20.90 23.52 -21.98
C ALA A 37 21.56 24.82 -22.49
N GLU A 38 20.73 25.83 -22.76
CA GLU A 38 21.26 27.16 -23.11
C GLU A 38 22.08 27.62 -21.91
N GLU A 39 23.39 27.71 -22.10
CA GLU A 39 24.31 28.21 -21.11
C GLU A 39 24.09 29.73 -21.08
N TYR A 40 23.34 30.22 -20.12
CA TYR A 40 23.07 31.64 -19.92
C TYR A 40 24.35 32.28 -19.40
N TYR A 41 25.02 33.06 -20.27
CA TYR A 41 26.15 33.92 -19.90
C TYR A 41 25.60 35.30 -19.52
N PHE A 42 25.84 35.69 -18.30
CA PHE A 42 25.50 37.02 -17.79
C PHE A 42 26.72 37.94 -18.07
N ASP A 43 26.54 38.90 -18.94
CA ASP A 43 27.58 39.88 -19.25
C ASP A 43 27.86 40.78 -18.02
N PRO A 44 29.07 40.71 -17.42
CA PRO A 44 29.42 41.52 -16.26
C PRO A 44 29.29 43.03 -16.50
N SER A 45 29.43 43.48 -17.77
CA SER A 45 29.35 44.89 -18.11
C SER A 45 27.96 45.51 -17.86
N LEU A 46 26.90 44.70 -17.88
CA LEU A 46 25.52 45.14 -17.64
C LEU A 46 25.24 45.42 -16.17
N PHE A 47 26.12 44.97 -15.28
CA PHE A 47 25.94 45.06 -13.84
C PHE A 47 26.98 45.95 -13.16
N LYS A 48 27.84 46.64 -13.92
CA LYS A 48 28.86 47.58 -13.40
C LYS A 48 28.22 48.65 -12.50
N GLY A 49 28.75 48.70 -11.25
CA GLY A 49 28.25 49.62 -10.24
C GLY A 49 27.04 49.10 -9.42
N SER A 50 26.60 47.87 -9.65
CA SER A 50 25.62 47.21 -8.79
C SER A 50 26.31 46.26 -7.80
N ALA A 51 25.68 45.89 -6.68
CA ALA A 51 26.14 44.93 -5.73
C ALA A 51 26.43 43.51 -6.34
N PHE A 52 26.06 43.30 -7.60
CA PHE A 52 26.22 42.09 -8.36
C PHE A 52 27.51 42.01 -9.18
N ASP A 53 28.23 43.13 -9.41
CA ASP A 53 29.42 43.22 -10.27
C ASP A 53 30.50 42.18 -9.94
N GLN A 54 30.66 41.85 -8.64
CA GLN A 54 31.70 40.96 -8.20
C GLN A 54 31.24 39.47 -8.09
N ASN A 55 29.95 39.19 -8.19
CA ASN A 55 29.39 37.83 -8.06
C ASN A 55 29.00 37.21 -9.41
N ILE A 56 28.90 37.99 -10.48
CA ILE A 56 28.45 37.53 -11.81
C ILE A 56 29.45 36.57 -12.43
N ASP A 57 30.73 36.82 -12.26
CA ASP A 57 31.79 35.89 -12.72
C ASP A 57 31.68 34.50 -12.07
N ARG A 58 31.19 34.41 -10.82
CA ARG A 58 30.94 33.13 -10.15
C ARG A 58 29.71 32.42 -10.72
N PHE A 59 28.64 33.14 -11.05
CA PHE A 59 27.48 32.58 -11.73
C PHE A 59 27.83 32.04 -13.11
N ASN A 60 28.67 32.77 -13.87
CA ASN A 60 29.15 32.33 -15.17
C ASN A 60 30.11 31.15 -15.08
N GLN A 61 30.84 30.97 -13.98
CA GLN A 61 31.78 29.87 -13.77
C GLN A 61 31.15 28.63 -13.10
N HIS A 62 29.84 28.66 -12.78
CA HIS A 62 29.12 27.57 -12.09
C HIS A 62 29.80 27.13 -10.76
N ASN A 63 30.47 28.06 -10.08
CA ASN A 63 31.18 27.74 -8.85
C ASN A 63 30.22 27.59 -7.68
N ILE A 64 30.26 26.42 -7.04
CA ILE A 64 29.48 26.10 -5.86
C ILE A 64 30.03 26.88 -4.66
N MET A 65 29.18 27.57 -3.91
CA MET A 65 29.61 28.26 -2.70
C MET A 65 29.89 27.26 -1.57
N PRO A 66 30.98 27.42 -0.80
CA PRO A 66 31.21 26.65 0.42
C PRO A 66 30.06 26.87 1.41
N GLY A 67 29.63 25.81 2.10
CA GLY A 67 28.50 25.89 3.06
C GLY A 67 27.76 24.60 3.19
N ASN A 68 26.66 24.62 3.95
CA ASN A 68 25.80 23.48 4.17
C ASN A 68 24.60 23.52 3.23
N TYR A 69 24.37 22.43 2.50
CA TYR A 69 23.26 22.24 1.61
C TYR A 69 22.42 21.04 2.04
N TYR A 70 21.12 21.16 1.95
CA TYR A 70 20.18 20.07 2.21
C TYR A 70 19.87 19.38 0.89
N VAL A 71 20.51 18.23 0.63
CA VAL A 71 20.59 17.62 -0.70
C VAL A 71 20.06 16.21 -0.78
N ASP A 72 19.59 15.83 -1.96
CA ASP A 72 19.33 14.46 -2.35
C ASP A 72 20.55 13.85 -3.03
N ILE A 73 21.05 12.70 -2.54
CA ILE A 73 22.23 12.01 -3.06
C ILE A 73 21.82 10.89 -3.99
N TYR A 74 22.30 10.96 -5.23
CA TYR A 74 22.10 9.94 -6.24
C TYR A 74 23.43 9.26 -6.57
N VAL A 75 23.43 7.93 -6.74
CA VAL A 75 24.55 7.15 -7.29
C VAL A 75 24.10 6.49 -8.58
N ASN A 76 24.79 6.75 -9.67
CA ASN A 76 24.49 6.23 -11.00
C ASN A 76 22.98 6.44 -11.36
N ASN A 77 22.46 7.66 -11.16
CA ASN A 77 21.06 8.05 -11.36
C ASN A 77 20.03 7.41 -10.40
N LYS A 78 20.45 6.65 -9.39
CA LYS A 78 19.58 6.05 -8.39
C LYS A 78 19.63 6.87 -7.11
N LEU A 79 18.47 7.31 -6.60
CA LEU A 79 18.36 7.97 -5.30
C LEU A 79 18.80 7.00 -4.19
N ILE A 80 19.84 7.38 -3.44
CA ILE A 80 20.38 6.60 -2.32
C ILE A 80 19.88 7.17 -1.00
N LYS A 81 19.93 8.49 -0.84
CA LYS A 81 19.52 9.15 0.39
C LYS A 81 18.91 10.51 0.07
N SER A 82 17.83 10.85 0.71
CA SER A 82 17.13 12.13 0.52
C SER A 82 17.27 12.99 1.77
N GLY A 83 17.35 14.30 1.57
CA GLY A 83 17.30 15.26 2.64
C GLY A 83 18.51 15.19 3.59
N VAL A 84 19.69 15.10 3.05
CA VAL A 84 20.95 15.06 3.83
C VAL A 84 21.59 16.43 3.86
N THR A 85 21.95 16.91 5.05
CA THR A 85 22.82 18.08 5.17
C THR A 85 24.24 17.69 4.76
N LEU A 86 24.73 18.27 3.67
CA LEU A 86 26.06 18.05 3.13
C LEU A 86 26.85 19.35 3.16
N THR A 87 28.08 19.29 3.65
CA THR A 87 28.99 20.45 3.69
C THR A 87 29.86 20.45 2.42
N PHE A 88 29.92 21.58 1.71
CA PHE A 88 30.90 21.83 0.68
C PHE A 88 32.07 22.60 1.30
N LEU A 89 33.26 22.01 1.20
CA LEU A 89 34.47 22.57 1.78
C LEU A 89 34.94 23.81 0.99
N PRO A 90 35.62 24.76 1.62
CA PRO A 90 36.17 25.93 0.92
C PRO A 90 37.17 25.55 -0.18
N GLU A 91 37.27 26.42 -1.19
CA GLU A 91 38.30 26.29 -2.23
C GLU A 91 39.73 26.27 -1.60
N GLU A 92 40.46 25.19 -1.84
CA GLU A 92 41.87 25.12 -1.56
C GLU A 92 42.67 25.01 -2.87
N ASN A 93 43.71 25.86 -3.02
CA ASN A 93 44.62 25.86 -4.17
C ASN A 93 43.94 26.05 -5.55
N GLY A 94 42.84 26.81 -5.65
CA GLY A 94 42.11 27.07 -6.88
C GLY A 94 41.25 25.90 -7.40
N GLN A 95 41.02 24.89 -6.57
CA GLN A 95 40.04 23.84 -6.85
C GLN A 95 38.67 24.27 -6.37
N PRO A 96 37.56 23.98 -7.11
CA PRO A 96 36.20 24.34 -6.71
C PRO A 96 35.80 23.66 -5.41
N ALA A 97 34.82 24.21 -4.69
CA ALA A 97 34.28 23.65 -3.45
C ALA A 97 33.87 22.19 -3.63
N GLU A 98 34.35 21.31 -2.75
CA GLU A 98 34.21 19.86 -2.86
C GLU A 98 33.23 19.30 -1.79
N PRO A 99 32.32 18.35 -2.16
CA PRO A 99 31.40 17.77 -1.21
C PRO A 99 32.13 16.91 -0.18
N CYS A 100 31.83 17.13 1.08
CA CYS A 100 32.38 16.43 2.23
C CYS A 100 31.34 15.43 2.76
N LEU A 101 31.66 14.13 2.70
CA LEU A 101 30.78 13.04 3.08
C LEU A 101 31.12 12.56 4.49
N SER A 102 30.14 12.56 5.40
CA SER A 102 30.29 11.92 6.70
C SER A 102 30.39 10.39 6.57
N PRO A 103 31.00 9.68 7.53
CA PRO A 103 31.07 8.22 7.51
C PRO A 103 29.69 7.55 7.33
N ALA A 104 28.64 8.07 7.96
CA ALA A 104 27.28 7.57 7.83
C ALA A 104 26.67 7.76 6.43
N VAL A 105 27.07 8.81 5.71
CA VAL A 105 26.69 9.00 4.30
C VAL A 105 27.49 8.07 3.41
N ALA A 106 28.79 7.92 3.64
CA ALA A 106 29.66 7.04 2.86
C ALA A 106 29.25 5.56 2.98
N GLU A 107 28.81 5.10 4.16
CA GLU A 107 28.24 3.75 4.33
C GLU A 107 27.02 3.54 3.47
N SER A 108 26.16 4.55 3.30
CA SER A 108 24.96 4.47 2.47
C SER A 108 25.25 4.36 0.96
N LEU A 109 26.47 4.65 0.50
CA LEU A 109 26.89 4.47 -0.89
C LEU A 109 27.15 3.00 -1.24
N HIS A 110 27.19 2.09 -0.26
CA HIS A 110 27.42 0.65 -0.44
C HIS A 110 28.69 0.31 -1.24
N LEU A 111 29.80 0.95 -0.90
CA LEU A 111 31.10 0.66 -1.50
C LEU A 111 31.62 -0.71 -1.02
N ARG A 112 32.24 -1.50 -1.92
CA ARG A 112 32.85 -2.82 -1.59
C ARG A 112 34.03 -2.70 -0.62
N SER A 113 34.79 -1.64 -0.70
CA SER A 113 35.91 -1.37 0.21
C SER A 113 35.72 0.02 0.84
N LEU A 114 35.02 0.06 1.96
CA LEU A 114 35.01 1.26 2.80
C LEU A 114 36.35 1.39 3.50
N LYS A 115 37.09 2.43 3.19
CA LYS A 115 38.24 2.81 4.00
C LYS A 115 37.77 3.22 5.39
N LYS A 116 38.24 2.55 6.44
CA LYS A 116 37.92 2.96 7.81
C LYS A 116 38.45 4.37 8.03
N SER A 117 37.58 5.31 8.29
CA SER A 117 37.98 6.65 8.73
C SER A 117 38.60 6.55 10.11
N THR A 118 39.81 7.06 10.25
CA THR A 118 40.53 7.19 11.54
C THR A 118 40.15 8.48 12.25
N ALA A 119 39.34 9.37 11.62
CA ALA A 119 38.89 10.61 12.21
C ALA A 119 37.52 10.43 12.86
N SER A 120 37.43 10.62 14.15
CA SER A 120 36.22 10.35 14.94
C SER A 120 35.08 11.35 14.72
N ASP A 121 35.29 12.55 14.16
CA ASP A 121 34.27 13.62 14.14
C ASP A 121 34.22 14.48 12.85
N GLY A 122 34.74 14.04 11.71
CA GLY A 122 34.81 14.87 10.54
C GLY A 122 34.28 14.19 9.27
N CYS A 123 33.69 14.97 8.35
CA CYS A 123 33.43 14.53 7.02
C CYS A 123 34.74 14.45 6.20
N GLN A 124 34.78 13.61 5.15
CA GLN A 124 35.91 13.44 4.24
C GLN A 124 35.48 13.72 2.79
N PRO A 125 36.36 14.27 1.95
CA PRO A 125 36.10 14.47 0.52
C PRO A 125 35.77 13.14 -0.19
N LEU A 126 35.02 13.20 -1.29
CA LEU A 126 34.58 12.01 -2.03
C LEU A 126 35.74 11.12 -2.48
N ASN A 127 36.86 11.71 -2.91
CA ASN A 127 38.06 10.99 -3.35
C ASN A 127 38.73 10.14 -2.26
N HIS A 128 38.49 10.44 -0.97
CA HIS A 128 38.90 9.59 0.14
C HIS A 128 38.16 8.24 0.15
N TRP A 129 36.88 8.25 -0.20
CA TRP A 129 36.00 7.08 -0.17
C TRP A 129 36.12 6.22 -1.45
N SER A 130 36.24 6.88 -2.61
CA SER A 130 36.42 6.24 -3.90
C SER A 130 37.27 7.14 -4.81
N SER A 131 38.42 6.64 -5.24
CA SER A 131 39.35 7.40 -6.08
C SER A 131 38.88 7.57 -7.55
N SER A 132 37.93 6.75 -7.95
CA SER A 132 37.35 6.75 -9.32
C SER A 132 35.96 7.40 -9.38
N ALA A 133 35.38 7.76 -8.23
CA ALA A 133 34.10 8.44 -8.19
C ALA A 133 34.21 9.86 -8.77
N ARG A 134 33.17 10.24 -9.51
CA ARG A 134 32.96 11.62 -9.96
C ARG A 134 31.65 12.14 -9.37
N TRP A 135 31.58 13.44 -9.21
CA TRP A 135 30.38 14.08 -8.68
C TRP A 135 29.97 15.28 -9.55
N GLN A 136 28.67 15.56 -9.53
CA GLN A 136 28.07 16.75 -10.13
C GLN A 136 26.95 17.23 -9.18
N PHE A 137 26.95 18.52 -8.88
CA PHE A 137 25.92 19.11 -8.02
C PHE A 137 25.03 20.04 -8.84
N ASP A 138 23.76 19.75 -8.87
CA ASP A 138 22.72 20.61 -9.39
C ASP A 138 22.15 21.44 -8.24
N GLN A 139 22.54 22.69 -8.17
CA GLN A 139 22.14 23.62 -7.12
C GLN A 139 20.66 24.00 -7.20
N ALA A 140 20.08 24.03 -8.40
CA ALA A 140 18.66 24.38 -8.60
C ALA A 140 17.71 23.31 -8.03
N SER A 141 18.08 22.04 -8.20
CA SER A 141 17.30 20.91 -7.66
C SER A 141 17.84 20.36 -6.35
N LEU A 142 18.93 20.92 -5.79
CA LEU A 142 19.63 20.45 -4.60
C LEU A 142 20.00 18.97 -4.69
N ARG A 143 20.47 18.56 -5.86
CA ARG A 143 20.77 17.17 -6.19
C ARG A 143 22.27 16.96 -6.37
N LEU A 144 22.85 16.09 -5.53
CA LEU A 144 24.21 15.60 -5.71
C LEU A 144 24.19 14.27 -6.48
N GLN A 145 24.69 14.28 -7.70
CA GLN A 145 24.86 13.11 -8.54
C GLN A 145 26.28 12.57 -8.40
N LEU A 146 26.41 11.34 -7.93
CA LEU A 146 27.65 10.59 -7.85
C LEU A 146 27.69 9.56 -8.99
N THR A 147 28.79 9.49 -9.72
CA THR A 147 29.06 8.46 -10.70
C THR A 147 30.18 7.59 -10.15
N ILE A 148 29.86 6.34 -9.80
CA ILE A 148 30.79 5.38 -9.20
C ILE A 148 30.81 4.13 -10.07
N PRO A 149 31.99 3.58 -10.43
CA PRO A 149 32.08 2.35 -11.20
C PRO A 149 31.38 1.18 -10.51
N ASP A 150 30.62 0.39 -11.25
CA ASP A 150 29.86 -0.76 -10.73
C ASP A 150 30.76 -1.79 -10.02
N ALA A 151 32.03 -1.89 -10.41
CA ALA A 151 32.99 -2.76 -9.77
C ALA A 151 33.26 -2.38 -8.30
N GLU A 152 33.10 -1.13 -7.93
CA GLU A 152 33.29 -0.62 -6.57
C GLU A 152 32.01 -0.65 -5.73
N LEU A 153 30.84 -0.92 -6.35
CA LEU A 153 29.55 -0.96 -5.66
C LEU A 153 29.17 -2.38 -5.25
N ILE A 154 28.50 -2.49 -4.10
CA ILE A 154 27.77 -3.69 -3.69
C ILE A 154 26.39 -3.63 -4.33
N HIS A 155 26.09 -4.56 -5.25
CA HIS A 155 24.75 -4.65 -5.84
C HIS A 155 23.77 -5.23 -4.83
N LEU A 156 22.99 -4.35 -4.22
CA LEU A 156 21.86 -4.75 -3.38
C LEU A 156 20.60 -4.98 -4.26
N PRO A 157 19.76 -5.96 -3.90
CA PRO A 157 18.47 -6.14 -4.55
C PRO A 157 17.66 -4.84 -4.57
N ARG A 158 16.95 -4.58 -5.66
CA ARG A 158 16.15 -3.35 -5.80
C ARG A 158 15.12 -3.25 -4.69
N GLY A 159 15.00 -2.06 -4.09
CA GLY A 159 14.13 -1.81 -2.95
C GLY A 159 14.66 -2.33 -1.62
N THR A 160 15.97 -2.64 -1.53
CA THR A 160 16.65 -2.89 -0.25
C THR A 160 16.72 -1.58 0.53
N ILE A 161 16.25 -1.61 1.75
CA ILE A 161 16.41 -0.53 2.74
C ILE A 161 17.16 -1.14 3.92
N PRO A 162 18.32 -0.58 4.30
CA PRO A 162 19.09 -1.07 5.44
C PRO A 162 18.24 -1.12 6.71
N VAL A 163 18.42 -2.16 7.52
CA VAL A 163 17.70 -2.31 8.82
C VAL A 163 17.97 -1.13 9.76
N ALA A 164 19.13 -0.49 9.65
CA ALA A 164 19.47 0.70 10.41
C ALA A 164 18.57 1.92 10.14
N GLU A 165 17.92 1.96 8.96
CA GLU A 165 16.94 3.00 8.61
C GLU A 165 15.52 2.68 9.07
N TRP A 166 15.28 1.49 9.61
CA TRP A 166 13.94 1.09 10.04
C TRP A 166 13.59 1.74 11.38
N ASP A 167 12.51 2.49 11.39
CA ASP A 167 12.01 3.20 12.56
C ASP A 167 11.11 2.30 13.41
N LYS A 168 11.56 2.00 14.61
CA LYS A 168 10.83 1.21 15.62
C LYS A 168 9.58 1.93 16.14
N GLY A 169 9.50 3.24 15.93
CA GLY A 169 8.45 4.09 16.44
C GLY A 169 8.65 4.50 17.89
N ILE A 170 7.64 5.15 18.44
CA ILE A 170 7.60 5.64 19.82
C ILE A 170 6.82 4.69 20.72
N THR A 171 7.12 4.73 22.02
CA THR A 171 6.25 4.13 23.03
C THR A 171 4.93 4.88 23.07
N ALA A 172 3.83 4.19 22.79
CA ALA A 172 2.51 4.77 22.72
C ALA A 172 1.44 3.75 23.07
N LEU A 173 0.30 4.24 23.57
CA LEU A 173 -0.93 3.48 23.77
C LEU A 173 -2.00 4.01 22.82
N PHE A 174 -2.69 3.13 22.10
CA PHE A 174 -3.78 3.55 21.25
C PHE A 174 -5.02 2.67 21.41
N ILE A 175 -6.18 3.26 21.13
CA ILE A 175 -7.46 2.58 21.01
C ILE A 175 -8.10 3.05 19.71
N ARG A 176 -8.34 2.10 18.80
CA ARG A 176 -9.12 2.34 17.57
C ARG A 176 -10.46 1.64 17.68
N HIS A 177 -11.50 2.30 17.21
CA HIS A 177 -12.84 1.77 17.23
C HIS A 177 -13.59 2.01 15.92
N ASN A 178 -14.49 1.08 15.62
CA ASN A 178 -15.50 1.22 14.59
C ASN A 178 -16.82 0.81 15.20
N THR A 179 -17.69 1.79 15.44
CA THR A 179 -18.95 1.65 16.17
C THR A 179 -20.10 1.93 15.21
N ASN A 180 -21.04 1.02 15.13
CA ASN A 180 -22.23 1.13 14.29
C ASN A 180 -23.47 0.89 15.13
N TYR A 181 -24.36 1.85 15.13
CA TYR A 181 -25.70 1.76 15.71
C TYR A 181 -26.72 1.67 14.59
N ASN A 182 -27.66 0.73 14.69
CA ASN A 182 -28.75 0.55 13.76
C ASN A 182 -30.06 0.44 14.54
N TRP A 183 -31.04 1.16 14.09
CA TRP A 183 -32.43 1.07 14.54
C TRP A 183 -33.31 0.66 13.36
N THR A 184 -34.17 -0.33 13.58
CA THR A 184 -35.11 -0.81 12.57
C THR A 184 -36.48 -0.97 13.22
N LYS A 185 -37.53 -0.53 12.53
CA LYS A 185 -38.91 -0.73 12.92
C LYS A 185 -39.67 -1.36 11.77
N ASN A 186 -40.33 -2.48 12.04
CA ASN A 186 -41.32 -3.04 11.16
C ASN A 186 -42.66 -2.28 11.38
N THR A 187 -43.20 -1.67 10.32
CA THR A 187 -44.36 -0.82 10.42
C THR A 187 -45.67 -1.60 10.45
N VAL A 188 -45.65 -2.89 10.11
CA VAL A 188 -46.84 -3.78 10.13
C VAL A 188 -46.97 -4.46 11.48
N SER A 189 -45.91 -5.10 11.98
CA SER A 189 -45.94 -5.84 13.25
C SER A 189 -45.66 -4.96 14.47
N GLY A 190 -45.17 -3.73 14.27
CA GLY A 190 -44.71 -2.88 15.35
C GLY A 190 -43.40 -3.33 16.01
N TYR A 191 -42.77 -4.40 15.52
CA TYR A 191 -41.49 -4.90 16.02
C TYR A 191 -40.41 -3.84 15.83
N GLN A 192 -39.71 -3.52 16.92
CA GLN A 192 -38.56 -2.62 16.94
C GLN A 192 -37.31 -3.38 17.36
N TYR A 193 -36.21 -3.08 16.70
CA TYR A 193 -34.91 -3.70 16.93
C TYR A 193 -33.83 -2.64 16.89
N GLN A 194 -33.02 -2.58 17.94
CA GLN A 194 -31.87 -1.71 18.06
C GLN A 194 -30.63 -2.58 18.21
N TYR A 195 -29.62 -2.23 17.49
CA TYR A 195 -28.37 -2.97 17.48
C TYR A 195 -27.20 -2.01 17.48
N LEU A 196 -26.32 -2.12 18.47
CA LEU A 196 -25.02 -1.45 18.47
C LEU A 196 -23.92 -2.50 18.45
N TRP A 197 -23.01 -2.33 17.55
CA TRP A 197 -21.79 -3.11 17.47
C TRP A 197 -20.60 -2.18 17.44
N SER A 198 -19.61 -2.43 18.30
CA SER A 198 -18.35 -1.69 18.34
C SER A 198 -17.18 -2.66 18.33
N GLY A 199 -16.46 -2.70 17.20
CA GLY A 199 -15.18 -3.38 17.12
C GLY A 199 -14.07 -2.47 17.64
N MET A 200 -13.32 -2.95 18.62
CA MET A 200 -12.26 -2.19 19.28
C MET A 200 -10.94 -2.94 19.20
N THR A 201 -9.85 -2.20 18.99
CA THR A 201 -8.49 -2.72 19.11
C THR A 201 -7.70 -1.75 19.97
N ALA A 202 -7.25 -2.22 21.13
CA ALA A 202 -6.28 -1.52 21.96
C ALA A 202 -4.87 -2.07 21.68
N GLY A 203 -3.87 -1.21 21.72
CA GLY A 203 -2.48 -1.61 21.49
C GLY A 203 -1.50 -0.73 22.19
N THR A 204 -0.38 -1.30 22.62
CA THR A 204 0.79 -0.55 23.11
C THR A 204 2.06 -1.08 22.46
N ASN A 205 2.99 -0.17 22.22
CA ASN A 205 4.32 -0.47 21.69
C ASN A 205 5.37 -0.07 22.71
N ILE A 206 6.31 -0.97 22.95
CA ILE A 206 7.48 -0.73 23.82
C ILE A 206 8.69 -1.31 23.10
N ASP A 207 9.59 -0.47 22.57
CA ASP A 207 10.63 -0.88 21.63
C ASP A 207 10.02 -1.69 20.47
N ASN A 208 10.53 -2.86 20.16
CA ASN A 208 10.01 -3.76 19.11
C ASN A 208 8.85 -4.67 19.58
N TRP A 209 8.46 -4.64 20.85
CA TRP A 209 7.35 -5.40 21.36
C TRP A 209 6.02 -4.68 21.17
N GLN A 210 5.03 -5.40 20.70
CA GLN A 210 3.70 -4.88 20.38
C GLN A 210 2.63 -5.74 21.02
N LEU A 211 2.01 -5.24 22.10
CA LEU A 211 0.84 -5.86 22.72
C LEU A 211 -0.42 -5.37 22.02
N ARG A 212 -1.32 -6.27 21.70
CA ARG A 212 -2.60 -5.99 21.05
C ARG A 212 -3.72 -6.74 21.71
N HIS A 213 -4.85 -6.07 21.86
CA HIS A 213 -6.12 -6.65 22.34
C HIS A 213 -7.23 -6.25 21.38
N GLN A 214 -7.96 -7.21 20.86
CA GLN A 214 -9.11 -7.00 19.97
C GLN A 214 -10.36 -7.61 20.57
N GLY A 215 -11.43 -6.82 20.64
CA GLY A 215 -12.71 -7.26 21.13
C GLY A 215 -13.89 -6.58 20.45
N ASN A 216 -15.06 -7.11 20.63
CA ASN A 216 -16.31 -6.57 20.13
C ASN A 216 -17.30 -6.36 21.29
N LEU A 217 -17.88 -5.16 21.35
CA LEU A 217 -19.05 -4.86 22.18
C LEU A 217 -20.31 -4.98 21.31
N ARG A 218 -21.24 -5.78 21.72
CA ARG A 218 -22.56 -5.93 21.09
C ARG A 218 -23.64 -5.55 22.10
N PHE A 219 -24.51 -4.65 21.70
CA PHE A 219 -25.74 -4.34 22.39
C PHE A 219 -26.90 -4.62 21.44
N VAL A 220 -27.91 -5.33 21.94
CA VAL A 220 -29.14 -5.63 21.22
C VAL A 220 -30.30 -5.24 22.12
N ASP A 221 -31.28 -4.57 21.58
CA ASP A 221 -32.54 -4.27 22.29
C ASP A 221 -33.70 -4.43 21.33
N ASN A 222 -34.71 -5.10 21.78
CA ASN A 222 -35.96 -5.24 21.02
C ASN A 222 -37.16 -5.28 21.96
N ASN A 223 -38.34 -4.90 21.43
CA ASN A 223 -39.54 -4.79 22.19
C ASN A 223 -40.25 -6.14 22.57
N VAL A 224 -39.59 -7.29 22.25
CA VAL A 224 -40.11 -8.64 22.56
C VAL A 224 -39.27 -9.31 23.66
N THR A 225 -37.96 -9.33 23.52
CA THR A 225 -37.04 -10.04 24.42
C THR A 225 -36.24 -9.12 25.33
N GLY A 226 -36.37 -7.80 25.17
CA GLY A 226 -35.61 -6.80 25.94
C GLY A 226 -34.19 -6.61 25.47
N SER A 227 -33.31 -6.11 26.34
CA SER A 227 -31.96 -5.73 26.04
C SER A 227 -30.91 -6.76 26.48
N ASP A 228 -29.89 -6.98 25.69
CA ASP A 228 -28.68 -7.78 26.00
C ASP A 228 -27.42 -6.99 25.61
N ILE A 229 -26.46 -6.95 26.52
CA ILE A 229 -25.13 -6.36 26.25
C ILE A 229 -24.05 -7.42 26.47
N ARG A 230 -23.20 -7.59 25.49
CA ARG A 230 -22.12 -8.59 25.53
C ARG A 230 -20.83 -8.05 24.97
N TYR A 231 -19.77 -8.16 25.75
CA TYR A 231 -18.40 -7.99 25.28
C TYR A 231 -17.78 -9.34 24.96
N THR A 232 -17.14 -9.45 23.79
CA THR A 232 -16.48 -10.67 23.35
C THR A 232 -15.03 -10.35 22.98
N THR A 233 -14.09 -10.99 23.67
CA THR A 233 -12.67 -10.95 23.29
C THR A 233 -12.47 -11.78 22.01
N VAL A 234 -11.93 -11.14 20.97
CA VAL A 234 -11.58 -11.80 19.72
C VAL A 234 -10.21 -12.44 19.85
N ARG A 235 -9.19 -11.64 20.24
CA ARG A 235 -7.83 -12.12 20.46
C ARG A 235 -7.00 -11.14 21.28
N THR A 236 -6.03 -11.68 22.03
CA THR A 236 -5.00 -10.92 22.72
C THR A 236 -3.65 -11.55 22.41
N TRP A 237 -2.73 -10.73 21.91
CA TRP A 237 -1.42 -11.24 21.52
C TRP A 237 -0.31 -10.21 21.74
N LEU A 238 0.90 -10.73 21.91
CA LEU A 238 2.15 -10.02 21.97
C LEU A 238 2.98 -10.44 20.77
N GLN A 239 3.52 -9.50 20.01
CA GLN A 239 4.33 -9.82 18.83
C GLN A 239 5.62 -9.01 18.79
N ARG A 240 6.63 -9.59 18.12
CA ARG A 240 7.92 -8.95 17.90
C ARG A 240 8.51 -9.40 16.56
N PRO A 241 9.02 -8.49 15.72
CA PRO A 241 9.82 -8.81 14.54
C PRO A 241 11.20 -9.36 14.96
N ILE A 242 11.68 -10.37 14.24
CA ILE A 242 13.01 -11.00 14.39
C ILE A 242 13.72 -10.80 13.05
N GLU A 243 14.45 -9.70 12.94
CA GLU A 243 15.07 -9.24 11.68
C GLU A 243 16.04 -10.27 11.07
N PRO A 244 16.94 -10.94 11.85
CA PRO A 244 17.90 -11.87 11.28
C PRO A 244 17.25 -13.09 10.62
N LEU A 245 15.98 -13.38 10.94
CA LEU A 245 15.21 -14.51 10.42
C LEU A 245 14.13 -14.08 9.43
N ASP A 246 14.03 -12.80 9.08
CA ASP A 246 12.89 -12.23 8.33
C ASP A 246 11.55 -12.72 8.89
N SER A 247 11.35 -12.70 10.20
CA SER A 247 10.25 -13.41 10.84
C SER A 247 9.54 -12.60 11.90
N LEU A 248 8.29 -13.00 12.16
CA LEU A 248 7.45 -12.45 13.22
C LEU A 248 7.21 -13.53 14.29
N LEU A 249 7.62 -13.23 15.52
CA LEU A 249 7.27 -14.01 16.71
C LEU A 249 5.95 -13.48 17.27
N THR A 250 4.99 -14.37 17.53
CA THR A 250 3.70 -14.03 18.14
C THR A 250 3.43 -14.94 19.33
N LEU A 251 3.03 -14.37 20.46
CA LEU A 251 2.67 -15.06 21.70
C LEU A 251 1.22 -14.72 22.07
N GLY A 252 0.43 -15.71 22.45
CA GLY A 252 -0.98 -15.54 22.80
C GLY A 252 -1.94 -16.02 21.73
N ASP A 253 -3.04 -15.31 21.53
CA ASP A 253 -4.09 -15.71 20.58
C ASP A 253 -3.63 -15.47 19.14
N SER A 254 -3.66 -16.52 18.32
CA SER A 254 -3.19 -16.48 16.93
C SER A 254 -3.98 -17.44 16.04
N TYR A 255 -3.65 -17.42 14.77
CA TYR A 255 -4.15 -18.37 13.76
C TYR A 255 -2.98 -19.03 13.07
N THR A 256 -3.12 -20.32 12.71
CA THR A 256 -2.16 -20.97 11.82
C THR A 256 -2.31 -20.39 10.41
N GLU A 257 -1.21 -20.32 9.65
CA GLU A 257 -1.17 -19.72 8.30
C GLU A 257 -1.24 -20.75 7.19
N SER A 258 -1.22 -22.03 7.52
CA SER A 258 -1.24 -23.08 6.52
C SER A 258 -2.58 -23.16 5.78
N SER A 259 -2.56 -22.81 4.50
CA SER A 259 -3.70 -23.03 3.60
C SER A 259 -3.96 -24.53 3.37
N GLN A 260 -2.90 -25.32 3.44
CA GLN A 260 -2.94 -26.76 3.20
C GLN A 260 -3.61 -27.52 4.34
N PHE A 261 -3.22 -27.26 5.60
CA PHE A 261 -3.83 -27.91 6.77
C PHE A 261 -5.17 -27.30 7.20
N GLY A 262 -5.55 -26.13 6.65
CA GLY A 262 -6.67 -25.33 7.17
C GLY A 262 -6.26 -24.50 8.39
N SER A 263 -6.87 -23.33 8.53
CA SER A 263 -6.55 -22.40 9.61
C SER A 263 -7.16 -22.83 10.94
N LEU A 264 -6.36 -22.87 12.01
CA LEU A 264 -6.79 -23.12 13.38
C LEU A 264 -6.64 -21.83 14.20
N ALA A 265 -7.70 -21.46 14.95
CA ALA A 265 -7.61 -20.46 15.99
C ALA A 265 -7.07 -21.09 17.27
N TYR A 266 -5.98 -20.56 17.83
CA TYR A 266 -5.33 -21.13 19.00
C TYR A 266 -4.73 -20.07 19.92
N ASN A 267 -4.35 -20.48 21.11
CA ASN A 267 -3.53 -19.71 22.06
C ASN A 267 -2.20 -20.43 22.26
N GLY A 268 -1.08 -19.72 22.01
CA GLY A 268 0.24 -20.32 22.08
C GLY A 268 1.33 -19.45 21.48
N ILE A 269 2.31 -20.08 20.85
CA ILE A 269 3.49 -19.44 20.24
C ILE A 269 3.47 -19.69 18.74
N LYS A 270 3.78 -18.66 17.95
CA LYS A 270 3.98 -18.74 16.50
C LYS A 270 5.25 -18.01 16.09
N LEU A 271 6.04 -18.66 15.24
CA LEU A 271 7.14 -18.05 14.50
C LEU A 271 6.89 -18.26 13.01
N THR A 272 6.78 -17.19 12.24
CA THR A 272 6.48 -17.26 10.81
C THR A 272 7.31 -16.26 10.03
N THR A 273 7.70 -16.62 8.81
CA THR A 273 8.38 -15.72 7.88
C THR A 273 7.50 -14.50 7.56
N ASP A 274 8.06 -13.31 7.67
CA ASP A 274 7.43 -12.06 7.24
C ASP A 274 8.13 -11.53 5.97
N GLU A 275 7.56 -11.84 4.81
CA GLU A 275 8.11 -11.39 3.53
C GLU A 275 8.19 -9.87 3.37
N ARG A 276 7.47 -9.10 4.20
CA ARG A 276 7.53 -7.64 4.18
C ARG A 276 8.88 -7.08 4.60
N MET A 277 9.68 -7.87 5.37
CA MET A 277 11.05 -7.52 5.76
C MET A 277 12.04 -7.63 4.60
N ARG A 278 11.71 -8.44 3.58
CA ARG A 278 12.58 -8.61 2.40
C ARG A 278 12.51 -7.41 1.47
N PRO A 279 13.57 -7.14 0.70
CA PRO A 279 13.55 -6.15 -0.37
C PRO A 279 12.35 -6.37 -1.30
N GLN A 280 11.74 -5.28 -1.77
CA GLN A 280 10.52 -5.37 -2.59
C GLN A 280 10.70 -6.25 -3.83
N SER A 281 11.88 -6.22 -4.45
CA SER A 281 12.23 -7.05 -5.61
C SER A 281 12.38 -8.55 -5.27
N ARG A 282 12.42 -8.91 -3.98
CA ARG A 282 12.50 -10.30 -3.52
C ARG A 282 11.21 -10.81 -2.88
N ARG A 283 10.15 -10.00 -2.83
CA ARG A 283 8.83 -10.41 -2.31
C ARG A 283 8.04 -11.17 -3.38
N GLY A 284 7.27 -12.15 -2.95
CA GLY A 284 6.47 -13.01 -3.82
C GLY A 284 7.32 -13.78 -4.83
N TYR A 285 6.66 -14.47 -5.76
CA TYR A 285 7.34 -15.26 -6.78
C TYR A 285 7.77 -14.39 -7.97
N ALA A 286 9.03 -14.49 -8.37
CA ALA A 286 9.54 -14.16 -9.69
C ALA A 286 10.72 -15.08 -10.02
N PRO A 287 10.88 -15.52 -11.28
CA PRO A 287 11.98 -16.40 -11.66
C PRO A 287 13.31 -15.65 -11.63
N GLU A 288 14.36 -16.38 -11.30
CA GLU A 288 15.74 -15.96 -11.53
C GLU A 288 16.10 -16.05 -13.01
N ILE A 289 16.73 -15.01 -13.54
CA ILE A 289 17.25 -15.01 -14.93
C ILE A 289 18.76 -15.25 -14.87
N ARG A 290 19.21 -16.32 -15.55
CA ARG A 290 20.63 -16.66 -15.68
C ARG A 290 21.01 -16.65 -17.14
N GLY A 291 22.12 -15.96 -17.45
CA GLY A 291 22.61 -15.83 -18.82
C GLY A 291 24.14 -15.71 -18.88
N MET A 292 24.64 -15.57 -20.09
CA MET A 292 26.05 -15.37 -20.39
C MET A 292 26.19 -14.12 -21.26
N ALA A 293 27.12 -13.24 -20.91
CA ALA A 293 27.55 -12.10 -21.75
C ALA A 293 28.99 -12.31 -22.22
N SER A 294 29.22 -12.17 -23.50
CA SER A 294 30.58 -12.35 -24.09
C SER A 294 31.44 -11.09 -23.94
N SER A 295 30.79 -9.95 -23.81
CA SER A 295 31.39 -8.63 -23.55
C SER A 295 30.55 -7.89 -22.49
N SER A 296 30.88 -6.67 -22.12
CA SER A 296 29.93 -5.83 -21.39
C SER A 296 28.64 -5.74 -22.18
N ALA A 297 27.51 -6.07 -21.56
CA ALA A 297 26.25 -6.18 -22.25
C ALA A 297 25.13 -5.49 -21.46
N ARG A 298 24.13 -4.99 -22.18
CA ARG A 298 22.87 -4.51 -21.63
C ARG A 298 21.86 -5.63 -21.72
N VAL A 299 21.29 -6.02 -20.57
CA VAL A 299 20.26 -7.05 -20.48
C VAL A 299 18.91 -6.38 -20.32
N ILE A 300 18.00 -6.64 -21.25
CA ILE A 300 16.64 -6.09 -21.29
C ILE A 300 15.67 -7.24 -21.10
N VAL A 301 14.81 -7.13 -20.09
CA VAL A 301 13.76 -8.12 -19.81
C VAL A 301 12.41 -7.53 -20.17
N ARG A 302 11.69 -8.22 -21.06
CA ARG A 302 10.33 -7.85 -21.49
C ARG A 302 9.33 -8.89 -20.99
N GLN A 303 8.14 -8.41 -20.68
CA GLN A 303 6.95 -9.24 -20.42
C GLN A 303 5.79 -8.66 -21.22
N LEU A 304 5.13 -9.48 -22.04
CA LEU A 304 4.07 -9.03 -22.94
C LEU A 304 4.48 -7.77 -23.74
N ASN A 305 5.68 -7.81 -24.35
CA ASN A 305 6.31 -6.72 -25.12
C ASN A 305 6.63 -5.43 -24.35
N ARG A 306 6.47 -5.40 -23.02
CA ARG A 306 6.83 -4.23 -22.18
C ARG A 306 8.14 -4.51 -21.47
N VAL A 307 9.07 -3.56 -21.50
CA VAL A 307 10.30 -3.62 -20.69
C VAL A 307 9.93 -3.50 -19.22
N ILE A 308 10.24 -4.53 -18.44
CA ILE A 308 10.00 -4.58 -16.99
C ILE A 308 11.28 -4.46 -16.17
N TYR A 309 12.43 -4.73 -16.80
CA TYR A 309 13.73 -4.65 -16.15
C TYR A 309 14.83 -4.40 -17.18
N GLU A 310 15.82 -3.60 -16.83
CA GLU A 310 17.01 -3.35 -17.63
C GLU A 310 18.21 -3.18 -16.70
N THR A 311 19.34 -3.80 -17.07
CA THR A 311 20.59 -3.69 -16.33
C THR A 311 21.79 -3.89 -17.25
N SER A 312 22.96 -3.40 -16.85
CA SER A 312 24.23 -3.68 -17.51
C SER A 312 24.95 -4.80 -16.75
N VAL A 313 25.58 -5.71 -17.49
CA VAL A 313 26.34 -6.83 -16.94
C VAL A 313 27.75 -6.85 -17.49
N ALA A 314 28.70 -7.28 -16.66
CA ALA A 314 30.10 -7.51 -17.08
C ALA A 314 30.21 -8.77 -17.96
N PRO A 315 31.30 -8.95 -18.71
CA PRO A 315 31.56 -10.19 -19.41
C PRO A 315 31.58 -11.40 -18.46
N GLY A 316 30.96 -12.49 -18.89
CA GLY A 316 30.84 -13.72 -18.08
C GLY A 316 29.41 -14.12 -17.77
N PRO A 317 29.22 -15.08 -16.85
CA PRO A 317 27.91 -15.50 -16.39
C PRO A 317 27.26 -14.41 -15.51
N PHE A 318 26.00 -14.12 -15.74
CA PHE A 318 25.22 -13.20 -14.92
C PHE A 318 23.95 -13.84 -14.35
N VAL A 319 23.49 -13.30 -13.22
CA VAL A 319 22.25 -13.71 -12.54
C VAL A 319 21.45 -12.46 -12.15
N ILE A 320 20.20 -12.40 -12.59
CA ILE A 320 19.23 -11.39 -12.15
C ILE A 320 18.23 -12.10 -11.22
N ASN A 321 18.25 -11.76 -9.95
CA ASN A 321 17.43 -12.37 -8.92
C ASN A 321 16.60 -11.33 -8.12
N ASP A 322 16.59 -10.09 -8.60
CA ASP A 322 15.91 -8.95 -7.99
C ASP A 322 14.79 -8.38 -8.89
N LEU A 323 14.20 -9.23 -9.73
CA LEU A 323 13.03 -8.87 -10.52
C LEU A 323 11.83 -8.68 -9.61
N TYR A 324 11.11 -7.56 -9.76
CA TYR A 324 9.85 -7.36 -9.06
C TYR A 324 8.82 -8.41 -9.46
N ASN A 325 8.02 -8.85 -8.48
CA ASN A 325 6.84 -9.66 -8.76
C ASN A 325 5.85 -8.83 -9.59
N THR A 326 5.57 -9.26 -10.81
CA THR A 326 4.58 -8.62 -11.67
C THR A 326 3.23 -9.32 -11.49
N ARG A 327 2.14 -8.55 -11.46
CA ARG A 327 0.77 -9.11 -11.43
C ARG A 327 0.41 -9.83 -12.73
N SER A 328 1.06 -9.47 -13.84
CA SER A 328 0.89 -10.12 -15.12
C SER A 328 1.70 -11.40 -15.12
N GLN A 329 1.04 -12.54 -15.30
CA GLN A 329 1.71 -13.80 -15.56
C GLN A 329 1.93 -13.92 -17.06
N GLY A 330 3.11 -14.35 -17.47
CA GLY A 330 3.51 -14.49 -18.88
C GLY A 330 5.02 -14.61 -18.96
N ASP A 331 5.51 -15.40 -19.90
CA ASP A 331 6.92 -15.69 -20.02
C ASP A 331 7.74 -14.39 -20.23
N LEU A 332 8.98 -14.41 -19.77
CA LEU A 332 9.90 -13.29 -19.84
C LEU A 332 10.83 -13.46 -21.04
N ASP A 333 10.81 -12.51 -21.96
CA ASP A 333 11.75 -12.43 -23.07
C ASP A 333 12.99 -11.61 -22.62
N VAL A 334 14.13 -12.27 -22.60
CA VAL A 334 15.40 -11.69 -22.18
C VAL A 334 16.25 -11.46 -23.40
N GLU A 335 16.63 -10.21 -23.63
CA GLU A 335 17.53 -9.78 -24.70
C GLU A 335 18.85 -9.33 -24.09
N VAL A 336 19.97 -9.89 -24.56
CA VAL A 336 21.32 -9.51 -24.18
C VAL A 336 21.94 -8.77 -25.36
N ALA A 337 22.08 -7.45 -25.25
CA ALA A 337 22.69 -6.59 -26.26
C ALA A 337 24.15 -6.32 -25.87
N GLU A 338 25.05 -6.93 -26.58
CA GLU A 338 26.50 -6.86 -26.37
C GLU A 338 27.10 -5.54 -26.88
N ALA A 339 28.20 -5.09 -26.27
CA ALA A 339 28.91 -3.87 -26.69
C ALA A 339 29.39 -3.91 -28.16
N ASN A 340 29.60 -5.10 -28.73
CA ASN A 340 29.98 -5.30 -30.14
C ASN A 340 28.79 -5.29 -31.12
N GLY A 341 27.58 -4.96 -30.64
CA GLY A 341 26.34 -4.91 -31.43
C GLY A 341 25.64 -6.26 -31.66
N LYS A 342 26.20 -7.38 -31.18
CA LYS A 342 25.51 -8.67 -31.21
C LYS A 342 24.41 -8.70 -30.18
N THR A 343 23.26 -9.27 -30.53
CA THR A 343 22.15 -9.51 -29.63
C THR A 343 21.85 -11.00 -29.56
N SER A 344 21.63 -11.50 -28.35
CA SER A 344 21.09 -12.84 -28.11
C SER A 344 19.82 -12.74 -27.28
N SER A 345 18.88 -13.65 -27.50
CA SER A 345 17.62 -13.68 -26.75
C SER A 345 17.27 -15.08 -26.29
N PHE A 346 16.60 -15.16 -25.13
CA PHE A 346 16.04 -16.39 -24.59
C PHE A 346 14.82 -16.09 -23.74
N THR A 347 13.97 -17.09 -23.52
CA THR A 347 12.73 -16.94 -22.76
C THR A 347 12.81 -17.67 -21.42
N VAL A 348 12.34 -17.03 -20.35
CA VAL A 348 12.23 -17.60 -19.00
C VAL A 348 10.75 -17.75 -18.65
N PRO A 349 10.26 -18.99 -18.40
CA PRO A 349 8.87 -19.20 -18.03
C PRO A 349 8.51 -18.48 -16.72
N TYR A 350 7.38 -17.77 -16.74
CA TYR A 350 6.85 -17.07 -15.57
C TYR A 350 5.36 -17.37 -15.37
N ALA A 351 5.08 -18.42 -14.60
CA ALA A 351 3.75 -18.73 -14.08
C ALA A 351 3.89 -19.09 -12.60
N SER A 352 2.88 -18.77 -11.78
CA SER A 352 2.90 -19.07 -10.37
C SER A 352 1.51 -19.49 -9.89
N VAL A 353 1.49 -20.34 -8.87
CA VAL A 353 0.33 -20.63 -8.01
C VAL A 353 0.62 -20.03 -6.61
N PRO A 354 -0.38 -19.94 -5.72
CA PRO A 354 -0.18 -19.36 -4.38
C PRO A 354 1.00 -19.91 -3.59
N ASP A 355 1.30 -21.20 -3.76
CA ASP A 355 2.40 -21.91 -3.06
C ASP A 355 3.77 -21.76 -3.74
N SER A 356 3.90 -20.98 -4.81
CA SER A 356 5.17 -20.75 -5.48
C SER A 356 6.09 -19.89 -4.64
N VAL A 357 7.32 -20.37 -4.38
CA VAL A 357 8.38 -19.64 -3.65
C VAL A 357 9.54 -19.35 -4.58
N ARG A 358 10.09 -18.15 -4.49
CA ARG A 358 11.24 -17.71 -5.30
C ARG A 358 12.47 -18.59 -5.04
N PRO A 359 13.28 -18.91 -6.06
CA PRO A 359 14.51 -19.67 -5.91
C PRO A 359 15.41 -19.12 -4.81
N GLY A 360 15.94 -20.03 -3.97
CA GLY A 360 16.80 -19.68 -2.84
C GLY A 360 16.08 -19.15 -1.59
N ASN A 361 14.80 -18.77 -1.69
CA ASN A 361 14.03 -18.31 -0.54
C ASN A 361 13.39 -19.46 0.22
N TRP A 362 13.20 -19.21 1.53
CA TRP A 362 12.47 -20.08 2.44
C TRP A 362 11.20 -19.35 2.90
N HIS A 363 10.12 -20.09 3.05
CA HIS A 363 8.94 -19.69 3.78
C HIS A 363 8.62 -20.74 4.82
N TYR A 364 8.51 -20.37 6.08
CA TYR A 364 8.20 -21.32 7.16
C TYR A 364 7.23 -20.72 8.17
N SER A 365 6.49 -21.60 8.79
CA SER A 365 5.59 -21.29 9.91
C SER A 365 5.65 -22.41 10.93
N VAL A 366 5.92 -22.09 12.17
CA VAL A 366 5.91 -23.03 13.30
C VAL A 366 4.94 -22.49 14.34
N ALA A 367 4.01 -23.34 14.77
CA ALA A 367 3.00 -23.01 15.77
C ALA A 367 2.91 -24.12 16.83
N LEU A 368 2.81 -23.71 18.08
CA LEU A 368 2.63 -24.59 19.23
C LEU A 368 1.59 -23.95 20.16
N GLY A 369 0.56 -24.67 20.55
CA GLY A 369 -0.45 -24.11 21.44
C GLY A 369 -1.66 -24.99 21.66
N ARG A 370 -2.74 -24.38 22.12
CA ARG A 370 -4.03 -25.01 22.36
C ARG A 370 -5.09 -24.42 21.44
N VAL A 371 -5.81 -25.30 20.71
CA VAL A 371 -6.88 -24.91 19.81
C VAL A 371 -8.02 -24.29 20.61
N ARG A 372 -8.44 -23.09 20.22
CA ARG A 372 -9.59 -22.40 20.85
C ARG A 372 -10.89 -23.14 20.54
N GLN A 373 -11.94 -22.93 21.35
CA GLN A 373 -13.28 -23.50 21.22
C GLN A 373 -13.41 -24.98 21.61
N PHE A 374 -12.30 -25.70 21.86
CA PHE A 374 -12.33 -27.12 22.22
C PHE A 374 -11.69 -27.37 23.59
N TYR A 375 -12.05 -26.57 24.60
CA TYR A 375 -11.41 -26.61 25.92
C TYR A 375 -11.81 -27.82 26.77
N SER A 376 -12.91 -28.51 26.43
CA SER A 376 -13.37 -29.70 27.13
C SER A 376 -12.56 -30.98 26.75
N VAL A 377 -11.82 -30.94 25.65
CA VAL A 377 -11.01 -32.06 25.18
C VAL A 377 -9.52 -31.63 25.13
N ASN A 378 -8.61 -32.59 25.10
CA ASN A 378 -7.20 -32.27 24.90
C ASN A 378 -6.99 -31.73 23.51
N ASN A 379 -6.63 -30.42 23.47
CA ASN A 379 -6.56 -29.60 22.27
C ASN A 379 -5.16 -29.02 22.01
N THR A 380 -4.12 -29.57 22.67
CA THR A 380 -2.74 -29.15 22.43
C THR A 380 -2.25 -29.69 21.09
N PHE A 381 -1.61 -28.83 20.31
CA PHE A 381 -1.10 -29.19 18.99
C PHE A 381 0.25 -28.55 18.70
N PHE A 382 0.96 -29.15 17.78
CA PHE A 382 2.13 -28.59 17.09
C PHE A 382 1.84 -28.58 15.59
N GLU A 383 2.23 -27.52 14.91
CA GLU A 383 2.22 -27.42 13.44
C GLU A 383 3.54 -26.82 12.94
N GLY A 384 4.14 -27.47 11.96
CA GLY A 384 5.30 -26.99 11.24
C GLY A 384 5.04 -27.06 9.74
N LEU A 385 5.34 -25.97 9.03
CA LEU A 385 5.30 -25.85 7.58
C LEU A 385 6.62 -25.28 7.09
N LEU A 386 7.17 -25.87 6.04
CA LEU A 386 8.40 -25.43 5.38
C LEU A 386 8.21 -25.48 3.88
N GLN A 387 8.47 -24.37 3.21
CA GLN A 387 8.47 -24.25 1.76
C GLN A 387 9.81 -23.69 1.30
N ARG A 388 10.35 -24.23 0.22
CA ARG A 388 11.61 -23.77 -0.36
C ARG A 388 11.52 -23.70 -1.88
N GLY A 389 11.90 -22.56 -2.43
CA GLY A 389 12.18 -22.42 -3.86
C GLY A 389 13.53 -23.07 -4.20
N ILE A 390 13.51 -24.23 -4.86
CA ILE A 390 14.71 -24.96 -5.25
C ILE A 390 15.29 -24.39 -6.55
N SER A 391 14.41 -24.09 -7.49
CA SER A 391 14.77 -23.53 -8.79
C SER A 391 13.58 -22.73 -9.36
N ASN A 392 13.76 -22.10 -10.52
CA ASN A 392 12.66 -21.46 -11.25
C ASN A 392 11.52 -22.43 -11.62
N ARG A 393 11.78 -23.71 -11.63
CA ARG A 393 10.81 -24.73 -12.02
C ARG A 393 10.23 -25.50 -10.86
N LEU A 394 10.86 -25.44 -9.68
CA LEU A 394 10.49 -26.32 -8.58
C LEU A 394 10.47 -25.59 -7.25
N THR A 395 9.33 -25.60 -6.58
CA THR A 395 9.15 -25.31 -5.15
C THR A 395 8.80 -26.60 -4.44
N ALA A 396 9.44 -26.90 -3.31
CA ALA A 396 9.10 -28.02 -2.45
C ALA A 396 8.39 -27.53 -1.19
N THR A 397 7.41 -28.30 -0.73
CA THR A 397 6.64 -28.03 0.49
C THR A 397 6.62 -29.30 1.36
N ALA A 398 6.90 -29.15 2.65
CA ALA A 398 6.76 -30.20 3.64
C ALA A 398 6.15 -29.64 4.93
N GLY A 399 5.37 -30.44 5.63
CA GLY A 399 4.76 -30.00 6.88
C GLY A 399 4.24 -31.14 7.73
N SER A 400 3.96 -30.81 9.00
CA SER A 400 3.34 -31.75 9.93
C SER A 400 2.40 -31.01 10.87
N ARG A 401 1.29 -31.67 11.25
CA ARG A 401 0.39 -31.20 12.31
C ARG A 401 0.17 -32.38 13.27
N LEU A 402 0.60 -32.18 14.50
CA LEU A 402 0.61 -33.23 15.52
C LEU A 402 -0.25 -32.78 16.72
N ALA A 403 -1.05 -33.69 17.25
CA ALA A 403 -1.80 -33.49 18.47
C ALA A 403 -1.99 -34.82 19.18
N GLN A 404 -2.62 -34.87 20.35
CA GLN A 404 -2.88 -36.13 21.02
C GLN A 404 -3.76 -37.03 20.13
N ASP A 405 -3.29 -38.26 19.87
CA ASP A 405 -3.95 -39.25 19.02
C ASP A 405 -4.36 -38.72 17.65
N TYR A 406 -3.54 -37.82 17.10
CA TYR A 406 -3.71 -37.20 15.78
C TYR A 406 -2.33 -36.85 15.18
N GLN A 407 -2.11 -37.28 13.96
CA GLN A 407 -0.96 -36.87 13.17
C GLN A 407 -1.36 -36.64 11.72
N ALA A 408 -0.84 -35.57 11.14
CA ALA A 408 -0.98 -35.29 9.71
C ALA A 408 0.37 -34.84 9.12
N TRP A 409 0.69 -35.40 7.96
CA TRP A 409 1.93 -35.16 7.25
C TRP A 409 1.65 -34.64 5.85
N LEU A 410 2.28 -33.51 5.50
CA LEU A 410 2.15 -32.86 4.21
C LEU A 410 3.43 -33.03 3.41
N LEU A 411 3.27 -33.47 2.16
CA LEU A 411 4.29 -33.38 1.12
C LEU A 411 3.68 -32.76 -0.12
N GLY A 412 4.40 -31.86 -0.74
CA GLY A 412 3.91 -31.19 -1.93
C GLY A 412 4.96 -30.36 -2.65
N GLY A 413 4.54 -29.73 -3.71
CA GLY A 413 5.38 -28.83 -4.46
C GLY A 413 4.68 -28.19 -5.64
N VAL A 414 5.38 -27.26 -6.27
CA VAL A 414 4.93 -26.56 -7.46
C VAL A 414 5.95 -26.76 -8.56
N TRP A 415 5.47 -27.17 -9.73
CA TRP A 415 6.26 -27.28 -10.95
C TRP A 415 5.81 -26.22 -11.95
N THR A 416 6.76 -25.38 -12.40
CA THR A 416 6.54 -24.27 -13.32
C THR A 416 7.19 -24.55 -14.67
N SER A 417 6.44 -24.35 -15.74
CA SER A 417 6.88 -24.51 -17.13
C SER A 417 6.25 -23.48 -18.05
N SER A 418 6.62 -23.48 -19.33
CA SER A 418 5.95 -22.72 -20.38
C SER A 418 4.47 -23.09 -20.52
N ALA A 419 4.06 -24.31 -20.14
CA ALA A 419 2.66 -24.74 -20.13
C ALA A 419 1.85 -24.20 -18.93
N GLY A 420 2.47 -23.55 -17.97
CA GLY A 420 1.85 -23.05 -16.74
C GLY A 420 2.50 -23.57 -15.48
N ALA A 421 1.93 -23.20 -14.34
CA ALA A 421 2.34 -23.70 -13.02
C ALA A 421 1.32 -24.72 -12.51
N VAL A 422 1.84 -25.85 -12.04
CA VAL A 422 1.06 -26.95 -11.43
C VAL A 422 1.53 -27.14 -10.01
N GLY A 423 0.64 -27.05 -9.07
CA GLY A 423 0.88 -27.37 -7.65
C GLY A 423 0.19 -28.67 -7.27
N LEU A 424 0.90 -29.55 -6.56
CA LEU A 424 0.36 -30.76 -5.99
C LEU A 424 0.75 -30.82 -4.52
N ASN A 425 -0.25 -30.90 -3.64
CA ASN A 425 -0.07 -31.09 -2.21
C ASN A 425 -0.84 -32.32 -1.75
N THR A 426 -0.21 -33.18 -0.98
CA THR A 426 -0.84 -34.39 -0.42
C THR A 426 -0.65 -34.40 1.09
N ILE A 427 -1.73 -34.62 1.82
CA ILE A 427 -1.74 -34.73 3.27
C ILE A 427 -2.24 -36.11 3.62
N PHE A 428 -1.45 -36.85 4.40
CA PHE A 428 -1.86 -38.08 5.08
C PHE A 428 -2.25 -37.74 6.51
N SER A 429 -3.40 -38.24 6.97
CA SER A 429 -3.83 -38.09 8.36
C SER A 429 -4.16 -39.43 8.99
N ASP A 430 -3.75 -39.60 10.23
CA ASP A 430 -4.11 -40.71 11.11
C ASP A 430 -4.63 -40.17 12.43
N ALA A 431 -5.85 -40.53 12.79
CA ALA A 431 -6.58 -39.95 13.90
C ALA A 431 -7.42 -40.99 14.64
N ARG A 432 -7.32 -41.01 15.95
CA ARG A 432 -8.31 -41.67 16.78
C ARG A 432 -9.46 -40.67 16.99
N VAL A 433 -10.58 -40.87 16.33
CA VAL A 433 -11.74 -39.98 16.36
C VAL A 433 -12.53 -40.16 17.65
N ASP A 434 -12.71 -41.42 18.09
CA ASP A 434 -13.32 -41.79 19.35
C ASP A 434 -12.60 -42.97 20.01
N GLN A 435 -13.10 -43.47 21.14
CA GLN A 435 -12.49 -44.57 21.88
C GLN A 435 -12.38 -45.89 21.05
N ASN A 436 -13.28 -46.07 20.07
CA ASN A 436 -13.41 -47.33 19.30
C ASN A 436 -13.17 -47.13 17.78
N SER A 437 -12.95 -45.90 17.31
CA SER A 437 -12.79 -45.66 15.87
C SER A 437 -11.50 -44.88 15.53
N ASN A 438 -10.68 -45.51 14.72
CA ASN A 438 -9.54 -44.86 14.05
C ASN A 438 -9.96 -44.51 12.64
N ALA A 439 -9.53 -43.33 12.22
CA ALA A 439 -9.73 -42.83 10.86
C ALA A 439 -8.38 -42.49 10.23
N THR A 440 -8.04 -43.24 9.21
CA THR A 440 -6.80 -43.04 8.43
C THR A 440 -7.15 -42.74 7.00
N GLY A 441 -6.53 -41.68 6.45
CA GLY A 441 -6.83 -41.28 5.08
C GLY A 441 -5.86 -40.25 4.54
N TRP A 442 -6.10 -39.87 3.31
CA TRP A 442 -5.32 -38.83 2.64
C TRP A 442 -6.20 -37.85 1.88
N ARG A 443 -5.65 -36.66 1.67
CA ARG A 443 -6.21 -35.60 0.88
C ARG A 443 -5.17 -35.10 -0.12
N ALA A 444 -5.53 -35.00 -1.38
CA ALA A 444 -4.70 -34.39 -2.41
C ALA A 444 -5.37 -33.15 -2.94
N GLU A 445 -4.56 -32.16 -3.24
CA GLU A 445 -4.96 -30.90 -3.85
C GLU A 445 -4.08 -30.62 -5.05
N LEU A 446 -4.71 -30.48 -6.22
CA LEU A 446 -4.08 -30.09 -7.47
C LEU A 446 -4.49 -28.65 -7.79
N SER A 447 -3.53 -27.78 -8.05
CA SER A 447 -3.75 -26.42 -8.50
C SER A 447 -3.05 -26.16 -9.84
N TYR A 448 -3.67 -25.36 -10.71
CA TYR A 448 -3.11 -24.98 -12.01
C TYR A 448 -3.35 -23.51 -12.29
N SER A 449 -2.34 -22.83 -12.85
CA SER A 449 -2.44 -21.41 -13.25
C SER A 449 -1.65 -21.17 -14.53
N LYS A 450 -2.27 -20.45 -15.48
CA LYS A 450 -1.65 -20.03 -16.74
C LYS A 450 -2.28 -18.74 -17.23
N THR A 451 -1.45 -17.81 -17.67
CA THR A 451 -1.86 -16.64 -18.46
C THR A 451 -1.41 -16.83 -19.89
N PHE A 452 -2.32 -16.69 -20.84
CA PHE A 452 -2.06 -16.80 -22.27
C PHE A 452 -1.80 -15.43 -22.89
N ALA A 453 -1.02 -15.39 -23.96
CA ALA A 453 -0.72 -14.16 -24.71
C ALA A 453 -1.98 -13.47 -25.28
N THR A 454 -3.09 -14.23 -25.44
CA THR A 454 -4.40 -13.74 -25.90
C THR A 454 -5.16 -12.93 -24.85
N GLY A 455 -4.56 -12.64 -23.69
CA GLY A 455 -5.22 -11.97 -22.57
C GLY A 455 -6.15 -12.87 -21.75
N THR A 456 -6.12 -14.19 -22.03
CA THR A 456 -6.85 -15.18 -21.23
C THR A 456 -6.06 -15.51 -19.98
N ASN A 457 -6.65 -15.26 -18.83
CA ASN A 457 -6.13 -15.72 -17.53
C ASN A 457 -6.94 -16.93 -17.10
N PHE A 458 -6.31 -18.09 -17.13
CA PHE A 458 -6.80 -19.27 -16.46
C PHE A 458 -6.16 -19.31 -15.06
N VAL A 459 -6.82 -18.65 -14.14
CA VAL A 459 -6.35 -18.57 -12.75
C VAL A 459 -7.12 -19.60 -11.96
N LEU A 460 -6.44 -20.66 -11.63
CA LEU A 460 -6.78 -21.68 -10.67
C LEU A 460 -7.95 -22.60 -11.06
N ALA A 461 -7.60 -23.72 -11.65
CA ALA A 461 -8.34 -24.93 -11.38
C ALA A 461 -7.76 -25.52 -10.09
N ALA A 462 -8.46 -25.49 -8.97
CA ALA A 462 -8.11 -26.23 -7.78
C ALA A 462 -9.05 -27.43 -7.67
N TYR A 463 -8.47 -28.61 -7.60
CA TYR A 463 -9.18 -29.86 -7.35
C TYR A 463 -8.67 -30.47 -6.07
N ARG A 464 -9.56 -30.68 -5.11
CA ARG A 464 -9.27 -31.36 -3.85
C ARG A 464 -10.07 -32.64 -3.80
N TYR A 465 -9.37 -33.73 -3.54
CA TYR A 465 -9.95 -35.05 -3.26
C TYR A 465 -9.53 -35.47 -1.86
N SER A 466 -10.48 -35.97 -1.08
CA SER A 466 -10.22 -36.58 0.24
C SER A 466 -10.81 -37.99 0.30
N THR A 467 -10.08 -38.92 0.89
CA THR A 467 -10.64 -40.23 1.17
C THR A 467 -11.62 -40.18 2.34
N SER A 468 -12.47 -41.21 2.47
CA SER A 468 -13.51 -41.24 3.52
C SER A 468 -12.95 -41.26 4.95
N GLY A 469 -11.72 -41.74 5.12
CA GLY A 469 -11.01 -41.76 6.40
C GLY A 469 -10.20 -40.50 6.73
N TYR A 470 -10.00 -39.58 5.79
CA TYR A 470 -9.28 -38.31 6.05
C TYR A 470 -10.00 -37.43 7.07
N ARG A 471 -9.27 -36.93 8.06
CA ARG A 471 -9.80 -36.01 9.07
C ARG A 471 -8.83 -34.85 9.25
N ASP A 472 -9.38 -33.65 9.35
CA ASP A 472 -8.65 -32.45 9.81
C ASP A 472 -8.67 -32.43 11.36
N LEU A 473 -7.66 -31.84 11.98
CA LEU A 473 -7.58 -31.73 13.44
C LEU A 473 -8.84 -31.07 14.05
N GLN A 474 -9.34 -30.00 13.41
CA GLN A 474 -10.54 -29.32 13.86
C GLN A 474 -11.76 -30.26 13.88
N ASP A 475 -11.89 -31.09 12.86
CA ASP A 475 -12.99 -32.07 12.78
C ASP A 475 -12.86 -33.14 13.85
N VAL A 476 -11.64 -33.62 14.10
CA VAL A 476 -11.37 -34.61 15.18
C VAL A 476 -11.74 -34.05 16.55
N LEU A 477 -11.28 -32.83 16.86
CA LEU A 477 -11.60 -32.16 18.13
C LEU A 477 -13.10 -31.86 18.26
N GLY A 478 -13.75 -31.52 17.16
CA GLY A 478 -15.21 -31.29 17.13
C GLY A 478 -16.01 -32.55 17.45
N VAL A 479 -15.67 -33.69 16.85
CA VAL A 479 -16.34 -34.97 17.11
C VAL A 479 -16.08 -35.44 18.52
N ARG A 480 -14.82 -35.34 19.02
CA ARG A 480 -14.51 -35.72 20.44
C ARG A 480 -15.31 -34.85 21.42
N ARG A 481 -15.43 -33.53 21.18
CA ARG A 481 -16.26 -32.66 22.02
C ARG A 481 -17.74 -33.03 21.97
N GLN A 482 -18.26 -33.42 20.80
CA GLN A 482 -19.64 -33.88 20.67
C GLN A 482 -19.90 -35.12 21.54
N GLN A 483 -18.95 -36.07 21.58
CA GLN A 483 -19.03 -37.28 22.39
C GLN A 483 -18.95 -36.98 23.89
N ASP A 484 -18.07 -36.06 24.30
CA ASP A 484 -17.85 -35.65 25.68
C ASP A 484 -19.04 -34.89 26.26
N ASN A 485 -19.59 -33.94 25.53
CA ASN A 485 -20.56 -32.95 26.01
C ASN A 485 -21.96 -33.04 25.36
N GLY A 486 -22.16 -33.96 24.41
CA GLY A 486 -23.43 -34.10 23.68
C GLY A 486 -23.76 -32.95 22.72
N ILE A 487 -22.86 -31.96 22.56
CA ILE A 487 -23.06 -30.82 21.67
C ILE A 487 -22.78 -31.24 20.23
N SER A 488 -23.80 -31.22 19.36
CA SER A 488 -23.66 -31.58 17.94
C SER A 488 -22.56 -30.75 17.26
N TYR A 489 -21.67 -31.45 16.58
CA TYR A 489 -20.62 -30.84 15.77
C TYR A 489 -20.96 -30.93 14.29
N TYR A 490 -20.87 -29.81 13.61
CA TYR A 490 -21.11 -29.68 12.19
C TYR A 490 -19.95 -28.94 11.49
N SER A 491 -19.46 -29.51 10.40
CA SER A 491 -18.37 -28.93 9.61
C SER A 491 -18.58 -29.22 8.13
N ASP A 492 -18.16 -28.27 7.29
CA ASP A 492 -18.17 -28.43 5.83
C ASP A 492 -17.05 -29.33 5.33
N THR A 493 -16.00 -29.56 6.13
CA THR A 493 -14.84 -30.38 5.76
C THR A 493 -14.97 -31.83 6.21
N LEU A 494 -15.79 -32.12 7.24
CA LEU A 494 -15.94 -33.41 7.89
C LEU A 494 -16.44 -34.42 6.87
N HIS A 495 -16.57 -34.83 6.03
CA HIS A 495 -17.00 -35.82 5.01
C HIS A 495 -16.90 -35.30 3.59
N GLN A 496 -16.15 -34.22 3.38
CA GLN A 496 -15.94 -33.68 2.04
C GLN A 496 -15.14 -34.72 1.20
N ARG A 497 -15.66 -35.05 0.03
CA ARG A 497 -15.04 -35.94 -0.91
C ARG A 497 -14.29 -35.20 -2.00
N ASN A 498 -15.00 -34.38 -2.76
CA ASN A 498 -14.42 -33.58 -3.82
C ASN A 498 -14.75 -32.10 -3.61
N ASN A 499 -13.83 -31.25 -4.00
CA ASN A 499 -14.04 -29.84 -4.13
C ASN A 499 -13.29 -29.35 -5.37
N VAL A 500 -14.01 -28.82 -6.33
CA VAL A 500 -13.46 -28.27 -7.58
C VAL A 500 -13.80 -26.81 -7.65
N SER A 501 -12.82 -25.98 -7.93
CA SER A 501 -13.03 -24.56 -8.25
C SER A 501 -12.28 -24.18 -9.52
N VAL A 502 -12.92 -23.39 -10.37
CA VAL A 502 -12.33 -22.89 -11.62
C VAL A 502 -12.67 -21.41 -11.73
N THR A 503 -11.67 -20.61 -12.01
CA THR A 503 -11.83 -19.19 -12.37
C THR A 503 -11.14 -18.94 -13.71
N LEU A 504 -11.88 -18.40 -14.66
CA LEU A 504 -11.40 -18.02 -15.98
C LEU A 504 -11.73 -16.55 -16.19
N SER A 505 -10.79 -15.78 -16.67
CA SER A 505 -11.04 -14.40 -17.10
C SER A 505 -10.42 -14.16 -18.48
N GLN A 506 -11.20 -13.55 -19.36
CA GLN A 506 -10.77 -13.17 -20.71
C GLN A 506 -10.90 -11.66 -20.85
N SER A 507 -9.76 -11.00 -20.99
CA SER A 507 -9.73 -9.60 -21.42
C SER A 507 -9.85 -9.53 -22.94
N MET A 508 -10.82 -8.74 -23.41
CA MET A 508 -11.07 -8.50 -24.83
C MET A 508 -10.70 -7.06 -25.21
N GLU A 509 -9.72 -6.48 -24.50
CA GLU A 509 -9.26 -5.09 -24.69
C GLU A 509 -10.43 -4.10 -24.64
N ASN A 510 -10.74 -3.45 -25.77
CA ASN A 510 -11.83 -2.46 -25.88
C ASN A 510 -13.25 -3.07 -25.77
N TYR A 511 -13.37 -4.38 -25.89
CA TYR A 511 -14.68 -5.07 -25.80
C TYR A 511 -14.98 -5.59 -24.40
N GLY A 512 -14.12 -5.27 -23.41
CA GLY A 512 -14.37 -5.55 -22.01
C GLY A 512 -13.76 -6.84 -21.48
N LEU A 513 -14.29 -7.31 -20.35
CA LEU A 513 -13.82 -8.47 -19.61
C LEU A 513 -14.96 -9.46 -19.41
N ILE A 514 -14.73 -10.72 -19.82
CA ILE A 514 -15.58 -11.87 -19.44
C ILE A 514 -14.90 -12.60 -18.28
N SER A 515 -15.66 -12.94 -17.25
CA SER A 515 -15.22 -13.75 -16.13
C SER A 515 -16.17 -14.91 -15.89
N LEU A 516 -15.61 -16.11 -15.70
CA LEU A 516 -16.34 -17.31 -15.33
C LEU A 516 -15.77 -17.83 -14.02
N SER A 517 -16.61 -18.03 -13.01
CA SER A 517 -16.26 -18.68 -11.76
C SER A 517 -17.21 -19.84 -11.52
N ALA A 518 -16.67 -21.01 -11.25
CA ALA A 518 -17.43 -22.22 -10.98
C ALA A 518 -16.84 -22.95 -9.78
N SER A 519 -17.68 -23.41 -8.89
CA SER A 519 -17.26 -24.31 -7.79
C SER A 519 -18.29 -25.38 -7.54
N THR A 520 -17.81 -26.56 -7.16
CA THR A 520 -18.69 -27.67 -6.76
C THR A 520 -18.02 -28.51 -5.67
N ALA A 521 -18.80 -28.90 -4.66
CA ALA A 521 -18.35 -29.79 -3.59
C ALA A 521 -19.35 -30.94 -3.40
N ASP A 522 -18.86 -32.17 -3.19
CA ASP A 522 -19.66 -33.34 -2.82
C ASP A 522 -19.08 -34.05 -1.58
N TYR A 523 -19.90 -34.91 -0.98
CA TYR A 523 -19.67 -35.45 0.36
C TYR A 523 -19.95 -36.95 0.44
N TYR A 524 -19.28 -37.66 1.34
CA TYR A 524 -19.46 -39.11 1.59
C TYR A 524 -20.76 -39.46 2.33
N ASN A 525 -21.30 -38.54 3.14
CA ASN A 525 -22.45 -38.78 4.01
C ASN A 525 -23.80 -38.48 3.33
N ASN A 526 -23.92 -38.69 2.04
CA ASN A 526 -25.12 -38.38 1.25
C ASN A 526 -25.61 -36.92 1.33
N ARG A 527 -24.83 -36.03 1.93
CA ARG A 527 -25.09 -34.59 1.84
C ARG A 527 -25.12 -34.18 0.38
N SER A 528 -26.05 -33.32 0.01
CA SER A 528 -26.21 -32.95 -1.37
C SER A 528 -25.07 -32.04 -1.85
N ARG A 529 -24.73 -32.19 -3.12
CA ARG A 529 -23.73 -31.41 -3.83
C ARG A 529 -24.08 -29.93 -3.80
N ILE A 530 -23.15 -29.09 -3.37
CA ILE A 530 -23.21 -27.64 -3.52
C ILE A 530 -22.57 -27.30 -4.86
N THR A 531 -23.23 -26.48 -5.66
CA THR A 531 -22.70 -26.02 -6.95
C THR A 531 -22.97 -24.55 -7.07
N GLN A 532 -21.96 -23.79 -7.45
CA GLN A 532 -22.03 -22.37 -7.76
C GLN A 532 -21.42 -22.14 -9.13
N LEU A 533 -22.11 -21.40 -9.97
CA LEU A 533 -21.68 -20.99 -11.29
C LEU A 533 -21.99 -19.50 -11.45
N GLN A 534 -21.00 -18.73 -11.85
CA GLN A 534 -21.14 -17.30 -12.08
C GLN A 534 -20.43 -16.91 -13.37
N LEU A 535 -21.15 -16.22 -14.23
CA LEU A 535 -20.65 -15.64 -15.48
C LEU A 535 -20.85 -14.13 -15.40
N GLY A 536 -19.77 -13.39 -15.54
CA GLY A 536 -19.77 -11.93 -15.55
C GLY A 536 -19.23 -11.38 -16.87
N TYR A 537 -19.85 -10.33 -17.34
CA TYR A 537 -19.34 -9.49 -18.41
C TYR A 537 -19.35 -8.04 -17.96
N ASN A 538 -18.21 -7.35 -18.09
CA ASN A 538 -18.07 -5.95 -17.74
C ASN A 538 -17.37 -5.20 -18.87
N ASN A 539 -17.88 -4.02 -19.20
CA ASN A 539 -17.26 -3.14 -20.16
C ASN A 539 -17.58 -1.67 -19.84
N SER A 540 -16.85 -0.78 -20.48
CA SER A 540 -17.13 0.65 -20.48
C SER A 540 -17.17 1.18 -21.91
N TRP A 541 -18.22 1.93 -22.24
CA TRP A 541 -18.35 2.64 -23.50
C TRP A 541 -18.29 4.13 -23.25
N LYS A 542 -17.25 4.80 -23.76
CA LYS A 542 -16.90 6.16 -23.33
C LYS A 542 -16.77 6.21 -21.79
N ASN A 543 -17.63 6.97 -21.13
CA ASN A 543 -17.63 7.10 -19.66
C ASN A 543 -18.73 6.27 -18.97
N ILE A 544 -19.49 5.48 -19.72
CA ILE A 544 -20.58 4.65 -19.19
C ILE A 544 -20.03 3.26 -18.90
N SER A 545 -20.06 2.83 -17.65
CA SER A 545 -19.71 1.47 -17.24
C SER A 545 -20.97 0.62 -17.17
N TYR A 546 -20.90 -0.60 -17.72
CA TYR A 546 -22.02 -1.53 -17.67
C TYR A 546 -21.53 -2.96 -17.47
N GLY A 547 -22.35 -3.74 -16.79
CA GLY A 547 -22.03 -5.13 -16.52
C GLY A 547 -23.27 -5.98 -16.40
N VAL A 548 -23.12 -7.24 -16.78
CA VAL A 548 -24.12 -8.30 -16.65
C VAL A 548 -23.48 -9.43 -15.86
N ASN A 549 -24.19 -9.92 -14.87
CA ASN A 549 -23.76 -11.05 -14.05
C ASN A 549 -24.90 -12.08 -13.98
N VAL A 550 -24.59 -13.31 -14.32
CA VAL A 550 -25.53 -14.44 -14.23
C VAL A 550 -24.92 -15.44 -13.26
N ALA A 551 -25.66 -15.75 -12.21
CA ALA A 551 -25.22 -16.72 -11.22
C ALA A 551 -26.27 -17.83 -11.05
N ARG A 552 -25.80 -19.05 -10.83
CA ARG A 552 -26.62 -20.19 -10.44
C ARG A 552 -26.01 -20.83 -9.20
N GLN A 553 -26.79 -20.84 -8.13
CA GLN A 553 -26.43 -21.51 -6.89
C GLN A 553 -27.41 -22.64 -6.62
N ARG A 554 -26.87 -23.83 -6.32
CA ARG A 554 -27.64 -24.97 -5.87
C ARG A 554 -27.14 -25.37 -4.50
N THR A 555 -28.03 -25.31 -3.52
CA THR A 555 -27.77 -25.70 -2.12
C THR A 555 -28.85 -26.68 -1.69
N THR A 556 -28.49 -27.61 -0.85
CA THR A 556 -29.47 -28.53 -0.25
C THR A 556 -29.39 -28.38 1.26
N TRP A 557 -30.53 -28.12 1.87
CA TRP A 557 -30.68 -28.05 3.30
C TRP A 557 -31.28 -29.38 3.81
N ASN A 558 -30.65 -29.97 4.79
CA ASN A 558 -31.20 -31.13 5.51
C ASN A 558 -31.77 -30.59 6.82
N TYR A 559 -33.10 -30.64 6.98
CA TYR A 559 -33.75 -30.29 8.22
C TYR A 559 -34.03 -31.56 9.01
N ASP A 560 -33.59 -31.58 10.27
CA ASP A 560 -34.07 -32.56 11.23
C ASP A 560 -35.34 -32.03 11.90
N ARG A 561 -36.44 -32.79 11.80
CA ARG A 561 -37.76 -32.37 12.25
C ARG A 561 -37.91 -32.31 13.77
N TYR A 562 -37.00 -32.91 14.53
CA TYR A 562 -37.16 -33.05 15.98
C TYR A 562 -35.91 -32.75 16.85
N GLY A 563 -34.86 -32.17 16.30
CA GLY A 563 -33.69 -31.79 17.13
C GLY A 563 -32.95 -32.95 17.79
N GLY A 564 -33.18 -34.16 17.34
CA GLY A 564 -32.65 -35.39 17.88
C GLY A 564 -31.84 -36.16 16.84
N ARG A 565 -30.80 -36.78 17.31
CA ARG A 565 -29.85 -37.72 16.71
C ARG A 565 -30.05 -38.10 15.23
N LEU A 566 -29.11 -37.76 14.38
CA LEU A 566 -29.05 -38.02 12.93
C LEU A 566 -28.92 -39.56 12.59
N ASP A 567 -29.36 -40.49 13.41
CA ASP A 567 -29.05 -41.90 13.26
C ASP A 567 -30.20 -42.79 12.75
N ASP A 568 -31.38 -42.24 12.50
CA ASP A 568 -32.48 -43.00 11.91
C ASP A 568 -32.97 -42.41 10.60
N GLY A 569 -32.72 -43.13 9.54
CA GLY A 569 -32.75 -42.73 8.12
C GLY A 569 -34.10 -42.36 7.50
N ASP A 570 -35.15 -42.08 8.28
CA ASP A 570 -36.48 -42.03 7.67
C ASP A 570 -37.24 -40.67 7.84
N ASN A 571 -36.69 -39.69 8.55
CA ASN A 571 -37.40 -38.44 8.80
C ASN A 571 -36.67 -37.15 8.37
N THR A 572 -35.71 -37.23 7.45
CA THR A 572 -35.04 -36.04 6.93
C THR A 572 -35.73 -35.49 5.71
N TRP A 573 -36.23 -34.26 5.82
CA TRP A 573 -36.73 -33.54 4.66
C TRP A 573 -35.54 -32.92 3.92
N ARG A 574 -35.31 -33.34 2.66
CA ARG A 574 -34.30 -32.76 1.77
C ARG A 574 -34.95 -31.67 0.91
N GLU A 575 -34.71 -30.42 1.24
CA GLU A 575 -35.13 -29.36 0.38
C GLU A 575 -33.97 -28.95 -0.54
N LYS A 576 -34.14 -29.14 -1.84
CA LYS A 576 -33.19 -28.67 -2.86
C LYS A 576 -33.53 -27.25 -3.23
N TYR A 577 -32.73 -26.32 -2.81
CA TYR A 577 -32.86 -24.93 -3.23
C TYR A 577 -31.94 -24.65 -4.41
N THR A 578 -32.49 -24.22 -5.53
CA THR A 578 -31.77 -23.77 -6.70
C THR A 578 -32.14 -22.34 -6.99
N GLU A 579 -31.19 -21.46 -6.93
CA GLU A 579 -31.36 -20.05 -7.24
C GLU A 579 -30.61 -19.69 -8.52
N ASN A 580 -31.27 -19.02 -9.44
CA ASN A 580 -30.69 -18.39 -10.61
C ASN A 580 -30.85 -16.88 -10.44
N THR A 581 -29.75 -16.16 -10.54
CA THR A 581 -29.73 -14.72 -10.38
C THR A 581 -29.20 -14.09 -11.66
N ILE A 582 -29.87 -13.06 -12.12
CA ILE A 582 -29.43 -12.22 -13.24
C ILE A 582 -29.31 -10.80 -12.67
N ALA A 583 -28.14 -10.21 -12.76
CA ALA A 583 -27.90 -8.85 -12.36
C ALA A 583 -27.36 -8.02 -13.53
N LEU A 584 -27.93 -6.83 -13.69
CA LEU A 584 -27.48 -5.81 -14.64
C LEU A 584 -27.12 -4.56 -13.84
N ASN A 585 -25.96 -3.99 -14.11
CA ASN A 585 -25.54 -2.71 -13.57
C ASN A 585 -25.13 -1.77 -14.70
N VAL A 586 -25.56 -0.51 -14.62
CA VAL A 586 -25.14 0.56 -15.53
C VAL A 586 -24.81 1.77 -14.67
N SER A 587 -23.62 2.36 -14.88
CA SER A 587 -23.18 3.54 -14.14
C SER A 587 -22.71 4.62 -15.11
N VAL A 588 -23.21 5.83 -14.90
CA VAL A 588 -22.90 7.02 -15.69
C VAL A 588 -22.27 8.06 -14.77
N PRO A 589 -20.99 8.40 -14.95
CA PRO A 589 -20.37 9.46 -14.17
C PRO A 589 -20.93 10.83 -14.61
N LEU A 590 -21.17 11.67 -13.62
CA LEU A 590 -21.59 13.05 -13.79
C LEU A 590 -20.47 13.92 -13.23
N ASN A 591 -19.74 14.62 -14.09
CA ASN A 591 -18.70 15.55 -13.66
C ASN A 591 -19.31 16.93 -13.42
N TRP A 592 -19.20 17.41 -12.20
CA TRP A 592 -19.76 18.71 -11.80
C TRP A 592 -18.66 19.55 -11.13
N GLY A 593 -17.85 20.23 -11.96
CA GLY A 593 -16.70 20.99 -11.45
C GLY A 593 -15.72 20.09 -10.67
N ASN A 594 -15.38 20.50 -9.45
CA ASN A 594 -14.49 19.73 -8.56
C ASN A 594 -15.21 18.58 -7.83
N ASN A 595 -16.52 18.40 -8.02
CA ASN A 595 -17.29 17.34 -7.39
C ASN A 595 -17.44 16.16 -8.34
N THR A 596 -17.29 14.97 -7.83
CA THR A 596 -17.55 13.73 -8.58
C THR A 596 -18.90 13.20 -8.19
N ALA A 597 -19.73 12.90 -9.18
CA ALA A 597 -21.01 12.23 -8.97
C ALA A 597 -21.23 11.15 -10.02
N SER A 598 -22.07 10.18 -9.72
CA SER A 598 -22.49 9.15 -10.68
C SER A 598 -23.91 8.72 -10.43
N VAL A 599 -24.63 8.44 -11.50
CA VAL A 599 -25.93 7.75 -11.48
C VAL A 599 -25.72 6.30 -11.82
N ALA A 600 -26.24 5.40 -11.00
CA ALA A 600 -26.19 3.97 -11.28
C ALA A 600 -27.59 3.36 -11.24
N TYR A 601 -27.88 2.54 -12.23
CA TYR A 601 -29.08 1.69 -12.27
C TYR A 601 -28.65 0.25 -12.07
N ASN A 602 -29.27 -0.42 -11.09
CA ASN A 602 -29.04 -1.82 -10.78
C ASN A 602 -30.36 -2.58 -10.90
N TYR A 603 -30.37 -3.64 -11.67
CA TYR A 603 -31.44 -4.60 -11.77
C TYR A 603 -30.92 -5.96 -11.31
N ASN A 604 -31.69 -6.60 -10.43
CA ASN A 604 -31.39 -7.95 -9.95
C ASN A 604 -32.66 -8.78 -9.94
N GLN A 605 -32.62 -9.93 -10.59
CA GLN A 605 -33.70 -10.90 -10.60
C GLN A 605 -33.22 -12.22 -10.05
N SER A 606 -33.92 -12.74 -9.06
CA SER A 606 -33.78 -14.08 -8.50
C SER A 606 -35.03 -14.90 -8.74
N LYS A 607 -35.09 -16.12 -8.20
CA LYS A 607 -36.29 -16.97 -8.23
C LYS A 607 -37.46 -16.33 -7.46
N GLU A 608 -37.19 -15.57 -6.43
CA GLU A 608 -38.23 -15.08 -5.51
C GLU A 608 -38.51 -13.59 -5.70
N THR A 609 -37.50 -12.82 -6.09
CA THR A 609 -37.61 -11.37 -6.14
C THR A 609 -37.05 -10.76 -7.42
N ARG A 610 -37.58 -9.61 -7.81
CA ARG A 610 -37.05 -8.69 -8.82
C ARG A 610 -36.85 -7.34 -8.19
N ASN A 611 -35.62 -6.86 -8.20
CA ASN A 611 -35.23 -5.59 -7.61
C ASN A 611 -34.73 -4.65 -8.68
N SER A 612 -35.22 -3.43 -8.69
CA SER A 612 -34.74 -2.33 -9.54
C SER A 612 -34.38 -1.15 -8.66
N THR A 613 -33.15 -0.69 -8.71
CA THR A 613 -32.68 0.42 -7.88
C THR A 613 -31.95 1.44 -8.74
N LEU A 614 -32.34 2.69 -8.63
CA LEU A 614 -31.63 3.84 -9.16
C LEU A 614 -30.90 4.51 -7.98
N SER A 615 -29.63 4.77 -8.13
CA SER A 615 -28.84 5.44 -7.12
C SER A 615 -28.07 6.63 -7.70
N LEU A 616 -27.97 7.68 -6.92
CA LEU A 616 -27.13 8.84 -7.18
C LEU A 616 -26.09 8.92 -6.06
N THR A 617 -24.81 8.84 -6.43
CA THR A 617 -23.69 8.90 -5.48
C THR A 617 -22.80 10.07 -5.82
N GLY A 618 -22.21 10.67 -4.82
CA GLY A 618 -21.27 11.76 -5.04
C GLY A 618 -20.25 11.91 -3.91
N SER A 619 -19.18 12.64 -4.24
CA SER A 619 -18.20 13.07 -3.26
C SER A 619 -17.84 14.52 -3.49
N SER A 620 -17.56 15.23 -2.41
CA SER A 620 -17.22 16.65 -2.41
C SER A 620 -16.24 16.99 -1.30
N GLY A 621 -15.70 18.20 -1.37
CA GLY A 621 -14.65 18.68 -0.47
C GLY A 621 -13.25 18.27 -0.93
N GLU A 622 -12.25 18.91 -0.32
CA GLU A 622 -10.85 18.56 -0.57
C GLU A 622 -10.60 17.12 -0.15
N ASN A 623 -9.93 16.36 -1.00
CA ASN A 623 -9.66 14.93 -0.78
C ASN A 623 -10.91 14.07 -0.57
N ASN A 624 -12.07 14.45 -1.14
CA ASN A 624 -13.34 13.69 -1.04
C ASN A 624 -13.74 13.39 0.41
N GLN A 625 -13.62 14.36 1.29
CA GLN A 625 -13.94 14.20 2.71
C GLN A 625 -15.40 13.90 2.97
N LEU A 626 -16.30 14.44 2.15
CA LEU A 626 -17.73 14.15 2.19
C LEU A 626 -18.11 13.21 1.06
N SER A 627 -18.70 12.07 1.37
CA SER A 627 -19.34 11.19 0.40
C SER A 627 -20.80 10.96 0.78
N TRP A 628 -21.64 10.88 -0.23
CA TRP A 628 -23.08 10.71 -0.03
C TRP A 628 -23.69 9.84 -1.12
N SER A 629 -24.79 9.19 -0.80
CA SER A 629 -25.61 8.50 -1.80
C SER A 629 -27.08 8.63 -1.46
N LEU A 630 -27.89 8.71 -2.52
CA LEU A 630 -29.34 8.60 -2.47
C LEU A 630 -29.75 7.44 -3.35
N TYR A 631 -30.74 6.69 -2.94
CA TYR A 631 -31.27 5.60 -3.76
C TYR A 631 -32.78 5.49 -3.63
N GLY A 632 -33.41 5.04 -4.71
CA GLY A 632 -34.82 4.67 -4.73
C GLY A 632 -35.00 3.45 -5.62
N GLY A 633 -35.89 2.56 -5.23
CA GLY A 633 -36.09 1.32 -5.94
C GLY A 633 -37.43 0.66 -5.66
N THR A 634 -37.65 -0.39 -6.41
CA THR A 634 -38.82 -1.26 -6.26
C THR A 634 -38.42 -2.71 -6.16
N GLU A 635 -39.02 -3.44 -5.28
CA GLU A 635 -38.93 -4.88 -5.15
C GLU A 635 -40.27 -5.51 -5.52
N GLN A 636 -40.25 -6.49 -6.39
CA GLN A 636 -41.41 -7.32 -6.69
C GLN A 636 -41.15 -8.75 -6.23
N THR A 637 -42.02 -9.27 -5.36
CA THR A 637 -41.99 -10.68 -4.97
C THR A 637 -42.79 -11.48 -6.03
N GLN A 638 -42.14 -12.49 -6.65
CA GLN A 638 -42.74 -13.22 -7.76
C GLN A 638 -44.05 -13.97 -7.37
N ASN A 639 -44.12 -14.45 -6.13
CA ASN A 639 -45.30 -15.23 -5.64
C ASN A 639 -46.53 -14.36 -5.35
N SER A 640 -46.37 -13.08 -5.01
CA SER A 640 -47.50 -12.19 -4.68
C SER A 640 -47.81 -11.18 -5.76
N GLY A 641 -46.94 -10.99 -6.75
CA GLY A 641 -47.07 -9.95 -7.77
C GLY A 641 -47.03 -8.52 -7.24
N SER A 642 -46.88 -8.34 -5.92
CA SER A 642 -46.90 -7.03 -5.28
C SER A 642 -45.57 -6.30 -5.43
N TYR A 643 -45.63 -5.00 -5.76
CA TYR A 643 -44.47 -4.11 -5.78
C TYR A 643 -44.34 -3.41 -4.45
N ARG A 644 -43.13 -3.38 -3.93
CA ARG A 644 -42.78 -2.67 -2.73
C ARG A 644 -41.75 -1.61 -3.05
N ALA A 645 -42.04 -0.36 -2.73
CA ALA A 645 -41.12 0.73 -2.95
C ALA A 645 -40.18 0.90 -1.74
N SER A 646 -38.96 1.29 -2.02
CA SER A 646 -37.99 1.67 -0.98
C SER A 646 -37.16 2.86 -1.45
N PHE A 647 -36.76 3.70 -0.50
CA PHE A 647 -35.87 4.81 -0.74
C PHE A 647 -35.00 5.06 0.49
N GLY A 648 -33.89 5.70 0.26
CA GLY A 648 -32.98 6.01 1.36
C GLY A 648 -31.75 6.75 0.88
N GLY A 649 -30.83 6.96 1.82
CA GLY A 649 -29.57 7.56 1.54
C GLY A 649 -28.58 7.34 2.66
N ASN A 650 -27.32 7.61 2.36
CA ASN A 650 -26.25 7.65 3.34
C ASN A 650 -25.36 8.86 3.11
N VAL A 651 -24.73 9.31 4.18
CA VAL A 651 -23.73 10.36 4.18
C VAL A 651 -22.58 9.91 5.05
N GLN A 652 -21.37 10.13 4.59
CA GLN A 652 -20.14 9.89 5.35
C GLN A 652 -19.26 11.12 5.27
N GLN A 653 -18.82 11.59 6.43
CA GLN A 653 -17.89 12.70 6.57
C GLN A 653 -16.62 12.21 7.28
N ASN A 654 -15.48 12.38 6.62
CA ASN A 654 -14.17 12.22 7.24
C ASN A 654 -13.77 13.53 7.89
N THR A 655 -13.47 13.49 9.18
CA THR A 655 -13.06 14.63 10.00
C THR A 655 -11.67 14.39 10.57
N ARG A 656 -11.08 15.43 11.16
CA ARG A 656 -9.80 15.31 11.88
C ARG A 656 -9.83 14.30 13.03
N MET A 657 -11.01 14.03 13.63
CA MET A 657 -11.17 13.10 14.76
C MET A 657 -11.59 11.69 14.34
N GLY A 658 -11.87 11.48 13.05
CA GLY A 658 -12.35 10.20 12.52
C GLY A 658 -13.48 10.35 11.53
N GLY A 659 -14.10 9.22 11.18
CA GLY A 659 -15.21 9.15 10.24
C GLY A 659 -16.57 9.10 10.95
N ILE A 660 -17.51 9.87 10.45
CA ILE A 660 -18.92 9.85 10.86
C ILE A 660 -19.74 9.40 9.65
N ARG A 661 -20.65 8.44 9.87
CA ARG A 661 -21.56 7.94 8.85
C ARG A 661 -22.96 7.96 9.39
N ALA A 662 -23.92 8.43 8.58
CA ALA A 662 -25.34 8.31 8.88
C ALA A 662 -26.06 7.73 7.66
N ASN A 663 -27.06 6.89 7.93
CA ASN A 663 -27.92 6.32 6.88
C ASN A 663 -29.36 6.28 7.33
N TYR A 664 -30.24 6.46 6.37
CA TYR A 664 -31.69 6.29 6.53
C TYR A 664 -32.25 5.53 5.35
N GLY A 665 -33.19 4.60 5.63
CA GLY A 665 -33.94 3.88 4.62
C GLY A 665 -35.37 3.64 5.03
N GLN A 666 -36.28 3.70 4.09
CA GLN A 666 -37.68 3.41 4.27
C GLN A 666 -38.22 2.56 3.13
N GLY A 667 -38.98 1.56 3.47
CA GLY A 667 -39.78 0.77 2.56
C GLY A 667 -41.19 0.63 3.06
N ASP A 668 -42.05 -0.10 2.33
CA ASP A 668 -43.47 -0.26 2.67
C ASP A 668 -43.73 -0.81 4.08
N HIS A 669 -42.84 -1.69 4.53
CA HIS A 669 -43.03 -2.40 5.81
C HIS A 669 -41.94 -2.15 6.84
N TYR A 670 -41.00 -1.26 6.57
CA TYR A 670 -39.92 -0.98 7.48
C TYR A 670 -39.38 0.47 7.39
N ARG A 671 -38.81 0.90 8.49
CA ARG A 671 -37.95 2.10 8.57
C ARG A 671 -36.67 1.73 9.29
N GLN A 672 -35.59 2.22 8.80
CA GLN A 672 -34.29 2.00 9.42
C GLN A 672 -33.48 3.29 9.46
N ALA A 673 -32.71 3.46 10.52
CA ALA A 673 -31.73 4.53 10.64
C ALA A 673 -30.44 3.96 11.24
N GLY A 674 -29.31 4.46 10.80
CA GLY A 674 -28.02 4.02 11.33
C GLY A 674 -27.06 5.18 11.52
N LEU A 675 -26.20 5.04 12.51
CA LEU A 675 -25.10 5.95 12.82
C LEU A 675 -23.82 5.15 12.99
N GLY A 676 -22.78 5.53 12.24
CA GLY A 676 -21.45 4.94 12.32
C GLY A 676 -20.42 5.95 12.79
N LEU A 677 -19.57 5.55 13.71
CA LEU A 677 -18.42 6.34 14.19
C LEU A 677 -17.17 5.49 14.11
N SER A 678 -16.08 6.05 13.58
CA SER A 678 -14.80 5.36 13.52
C SER A 678 -13.65 6.31 13.76
N GLY A 679 -12.66 5.88 14.52
CA GLY A 679 -11.51 6.72 14.82
C GLY A 679 -10.46 6.00 15.64
N THR A 680 -9.39 6.74 15.94
CA THR A 680 -8.27 6.30 16.79
C THR A 680 -7.96 7.37 17.81
N LEU A 681 -7.78 6.95 19.03
CA LEU A 681 -7.24 7.76 20.12
C LEU A 681 -5.83 7.26 20.42
N LEU A 682 -4.86 8.13 20.37
CA LEU A 682 -3.44 7.85 20.61
C LEU A 682 -2.95 8.63 21.84
N ILE A 683 -2.38 7.93 22.80
CA ILE A 683 -1.69 8.49 23.98
C ILE A 683 -0.19 8.34 23.75
N HIS A 684 0.53 9.45 23.79
CA HIS A 684 1.94 9.54 23.48
C HIS A 684 2.67 10.55 24.39
N PRO A 685 3.99 10.64 24.40
CA PRO A 685 4.73 11.55 25.31
C PRO A 685 4.36 13.03 25.19
N GLY A 686 3.79 13.48 24.06
CA GLY A 686 3.31 14.85 23.85
C GLY A 686 1.84 15.09 24.22
N GLY A 687 1.10 14.06 24.73
CA GLY A 687 -0.31 14.18 25.12
C GLY A 687 -1.24 13.14 24.50
N ILE A 688 -2.45 13.57 24.17
CA ILE A 688 -3.49 12.72 23.59
C ILE A 688 -3.93 13.32 22.26
N THR A 689 -3.88 12.52 21.19
CA THR A 689 -4.31 12.93 19.84
C THR A 689 -5.40 12.00 19.33
N GLY A 690 -6.51 12.58 18.85
CA GLY A 690 -7.54 11.87 18.10
C GLY A 690 -7.31 11.96 16.61
N GLY A 691 -7.72 10.93 15.87
CA GLY A 691 -7.53 10.89 14.42
C GLY A 691 -8.37 9.86 13.71
N PRO A 692 -8.20 9.74 12.39
CA PRO A 692 -8.86 8.74 11.56
C PRO A 692 -8.62 7.32 12.07
N TYR A 693 -9.47 6.39 11.65
CA TYR A 693 -9.29 4.97 11.97
C TYR A 693 -7.98 4.45 11.36
N THR A 694 -7.08 3.95 12.20
CA THR A 694 -5.73 3.56 11.79
C THR A 694 -5.62 2.09 11.38
N GLY A 695 -4.65 1.82 10.51
CA GLY A 695 -4.11 0.48 10.30
C GLY A 695 -3.24 0.00 11.48
N ASP A 696 -2.51 -1.08 11.28
CA ASP A 696 -1.58 -1.60 12.32
C ASP A 696 -0.30 -0.76 12.41
N THR A 697 0.17 -0.23 11.27
CA THR A 697 1.35 0.64 11.15
C THR A 697 0.88 2.04 10.75
N PHE A 698 1.15 3.04 11.56
CA PHE A 698 0.69 4.42 11.35
C PHE A 698 1.67 5.43 11.97
N ALA A 699 1.45 6.73 11.72
CA ALA A 699 2.34 7.76 12.25
C ALA A 699 1.61 8.80 13.08
N LEU A 700 2.34 9.33 14.07
CA LEU A 700 2.07 10.58 14.75
C LEU A 700 2.91 11.68 14.07
N ILE A 701 2.26 12.63 13.46
CA ILE A 701 2.90 13.80 12.88
C ILE A 701 2.98 14.88 13.96
N HIS A 702 4.14 15.54 14.04
CA HIS A 702 4.35 16.70 14.90
C HIS A 702 4.88 17.86 14.08
N ALA A 703 4.17 18.97 14.10
CA ALA A 703 4.52 20.24 13.43
C ALA A 703 3.99 21.39 14.29
N GLU A 704 4.84 21.90 15.16
CA GLU A 704 4.49 22.94 16.14
C GLU A 704 4.09 24.24 15.43
N GLY A 705 2.99 24.88 15.85
CA GLY A 705 2.47 26.08 15.22
C GLY A 705 1.79 25.89 13.87
N ALA A 706 1.89 24.71 13.23
CA ALA A 706 1.31 24.43 11.92
C ALA A 706 -0.18 24.03 11.97
N GLN A 707 -0.92 24.53 12.96
CA GLN A 707 -2.34 24.26 13.08
C GLN A 707 -3.08 24.53 11.77
N GLY A 708 -3.95 23.60 11.35
CA GLY A 708 -4.73 23.73 10.12
C GLY A 708 -4.04 23.11 8.89
N ALA A 709 -2.74 22.81 8.94
CA ALA A 709 -2.08 22.09 7.87
C ALA A 709 -2.70 20.68 7.73
N SER A 710 -3.09 20.29 6.52
CA SER A 710 -3.68 19.00 6.25
C SER A 710 -2.62 17.96 5.85
N VAL A 711 -2.79 16.72 6.33
CA VAL A 711 -1.91 15.61 5.98
C VAL A 711 -2.33 15.03 4.64
N ARG A 712 -1.45 15.02 3.65
CA ARG A 712 -1.76 14.39 2.35
C ARG A 712 -2.01 12.89 2.55
N ASN A 713 -3.07 12.38 1.92
CA ASN A 713 -3.54 10.99 2.08
C ASN A 713 -3.91 10.61 3.53
N GLY A 714 -4.12 11.59 4.40
CA GLY A 714 -4.42 11.42 5.82
C GLY A 714 -5.90 11.16 6.15
N GLN A 715 -6.79 10.95 5.16
CA GLN A 715 -8.22 10.69 5.36
C GLN A 715 -8.93 11.78 6.20
N GLY A 716 -8.56 13.03 6.01
CA GLY A 716 -9.09 14.16 6.76
C GLY A 716 -8.27 14.58 7.99
N ALA A 717 -7.11 13.95 8.21
CA ALA A 717 -6.19 14.34 9.27
C ALA A 717 -5.65 15.76 9.06
N VAL A 718 -5.71 16.58 10.10
CA VAL A 718 -5.28 17.97 10.14
C VAL A 718 -4.51 18.20 11.43
N ILE A 719 -3.43 18.95 11.34
CA ILE A 719 -2.62 19.33 12.52
C ILE A 719 -3.53 20.11 13.50
N ASP A 720 -3.59 19.64 14.71
CA ASP A 720 -4.40 20.22 15.78
C ASP A 720 -3.71 21.45 16.43
N ARG A 721 -4.37 22.04 17.42
CA ARG A 721 -3.85 23.21 18.17
C ARG A 721 -2.58 22.91 18.99
N PHE A 722 -2.27 21.63 19.21
CA PHE A 722 -1.07 21.19 19.94
C PHE A 722 0.06 20.77 18.98
N GLY A 723 -0.13 20.94 17.67
CA GLY A 723 0.84 20.59 16.64
C GLY A 723 0.86 19.12 16.25
N TYR A 724 -0.19 18.32 16.55
CA TYR A 724 -0.23 16.89 16.27
C TYR A 724 -1.32 16.50 15.27
N ALA A 725 -1.04 15.45 14.49
CA ALA A 725 -2.04 14.74 13.68
C ALA A 725 -1.68 13.26 13.56
N ILE A 726 -2.67 12.41 13.25
CA ILE A 726 -2.47 10.98 12.99
C ILE A 726 -2.56 10.72 11.48
N LEU A 727 -1.47 10.19 10.88
CA LEU A 727 -1.51 9.61 9.53
C LEU A 727 -1.91 8.13 9.65
N PRO A 728 -3.08 7.72 9.12
CA PRO A 728 -3.71 6.46 9.51
C PRO A 728 -3.02 5.20 8.99
N SER A 729 -2.17 5.29 7.99
CA SER A 729 -1.54 4.10 7.41
C SER A 729 -0.18 4.41 6.81
N LEU A 730 0.79 3.57 7.13
CA LEU A 730 2.11 3.51 6.50
C LEU A 730 2.39 2.09 6.01
N THR A 731 3.16 1.96 4.95
CA THR A 731 3.61 0.67 4.44
C THR A 731 4.86 0.23 5.21
N PRO A 732 4.80 -0.89 5.96
CA PRO A 732 5.93 -1.34 6.76
C PRO A 732 7.12 -1.77 5.90
N TYR A 733 8.34 -1.55 6.42
CA TYR A 733 9.62 -1.88 5.78
C TYR A 733 9.79 -1.30 4.38
N GLN A 734 9.11 -0.19 4.10
CA GLN A 734 9.23 0.57 2.85
C GLN A 734 9.37 2.06 3.16
N ALA A 735 10.02 2.79 2.26
CA ALA A 735 10.08 4.23 2.34
C ALA A 735 8.69 4.83 2.08
N ASN A 736 8.19 5.55 3.07
CA ASN A 736 6.96 6.33 2.97
C ASN A 736 7.34 7.81 2.96
N THR A 737 6.86 8.54 1.97
CA THR A 737 7.00 10.00 1.92
C THR A 737 5.73 10.63 2.49
N VAL A 738 5.88 11.38 3.56
CA VAL A 738 4.79 12.07 4.25
C VAL A 738 4.92 13.56 3.99
N SER A 739 3.85 14.19 3.55
CA SER A 739 3.84 15.62 3.25
C SER A 739 2.61 16.31 3.82
N LEU A 740 2.78 17.60 4.15
CA LEU A 740 1.73 18.46 4.63
C LEU A 740 1.29 19.43 3.52
N ASP A 741 0.01 19.74 3.50
CA ASP A 741 -0.58 20.80 2.68
C ASP A 741 -0.86 22.02 3.57
N THR A 742 -0.19 23.10 3.26
CA THR A 742 -0.18 24.31 4.09
C THR A 742 -1.26 25.34 3.75
N ARG A 743 -2.15 25.07 2.79
CA ARG A 743 -3.15 26.02 2.31
C ARG A 743 -4.05 26.61 3.39
N TYR A 744 -4.34 25.83 4.43
CA TYR A 744 -5.17 26.25 5.58
C TYR A 744 -4.38 26.29 6.88
N MET A 745 -3.06 26.31 6.76
CA MET A 745 -2.17 26.44 7.91
C MET A 745 -2.27 27.84 8.51
N ASN A 746 -2.05 27.96 9.81
CA ASN A 746 -1.92 29.23 10.49
C ASN A 746 -0.85 30.12 9.80
N ALA A 747 -1.19 31.35 9.50
CA ALA A 747 -0.32 32.33 8.83
C ALA A 747 0.96 32.65 9.64
N ASP A 748 0.95 32.44 10.96
CA ASP A 748 2.07 32.71 11.86
C ASP A 748 3.11 31.57 11.93
N ALA A 749 3.00 30.57 11.05
CA ALA A 749 3.98 29.49 10.96
C ALA A 749 4.33 29.18 9.49
N GLU A 750 5.52 28.62 9.29
CA GLU A 750 6.02 28.17 8.00
C GLU A 750 6.76 26.84 8.17
N LEU A 751 6.59 25.90 7.24
CA LEU A 751 7.32 24.66 7.24
C LEU A 751 8.71 24.83 6.65
N SER A 752 9.75 24.42 7.36
CA SER A 752 11.14 24.42 6.87
C SER A 752 11.38 23.34 5.80
N GLY A 753 10.44 22.44 5.58
CA GLY A 753 10.49 21.39 4.56
C GLY A 753 9.11 20.77 4.36
N GLY A 754 8.71 20.58 3.09
CA GLY A 754 7.35 20.14 2.73
C GLY A 754 7.08 18.63 2.86
N SER A 755 8.13 17.78 3.01
CA SER A 755 8.00 16.33 3.08
C SER A 755 9.07 15.69 3.95
N GLN A 756 8.72 14.55 4.55
CA GLN A 756 9.61 13.72 5.37
C GLN A 756 9.52 12.26 4.90
N ARG A 757 10.64 11.55 4.91
CA ARG A 757 10.73 10.13 4.58
C ARG A 757 10.87 9.30 5.85
N VAL A 758 10.09 8.22 5.97
CA VAL A 758 10.14 7.28 7.09
C VAL A 758 10.02 5.85 6.62
N VAL A 759 10.68 4.92 7.30
CA VAL A 759 10.62 3.47 7.03
C VAL A 759 10.19 2.76 8.32
N PRO A 760 8.88 2.54 8.54
CA PRO A 760 8.39 1.97 9.79
C PRO A 760 8.58 0.46 9.88
N TYR A 761 8.81 -0.08 11.07
CA TYR A 761 8.54 -1.49 11.36
C TYR A 761 7.05 -1.80 11.24
N ALA A 762 6.70 -3.05 10.90
CA ALA A 762 5.30 -3.47 10.93
C ALA A 762 4.73 -3.34 12.34
N GLY A 763 3.57 -2.69 12.45
CA GLY A 763 2.88 -2.45 13.74
C GLY A 763 3.46 -1.32 14.58
N SER A 764 4.44 -0.56 14.11
CA SER A 764 5.00 0.59 14.83
C SER A 764 4.09 1.82 14.75
N VAL A 765 4.24 2.70 15.73
CA VAL A 765 3.72 4.07 15.74
C VAL A 765 4.91 5.01 15.57
N THR A 766 5.19 5.45 14.35
CA THR A 766 6.34 6.31 14.07
C THR A 766 6.02 7.77 14.35
N ARG A 767 6.98 8.53 14.90
CA ARG A 767 6.84 9.97 15.06
C ARG A 767 7.58 10.68 13.93
N ILE A 768 6.87 11.55 13.22
CA ILE A 768 7.41 12.34 12.10
C ILE A 768 7.37 13.80 12.50
N ASN A 769 8.55 14.41 12.61
CA ASN A 769 8.67 15.80 13.00
C ASN A 769 8.88 16.67 11.75
N PHE A 770 8.05 17.70 11.62
CA PHE A 770 8.26 18.77 10.65
C PHE A 770 8.79 19.99 11.39
N ALA A 771 9.95 20.46 10.97
CA ALA A 771 10.49 21.69 11.50
C ALA A 771 9.68 22.88 11.00
N THR A 772 9.34 23.79 11.90
CA THR A 772 8.54 24.98 11.61
C THR A 772 9.27 26.23 12.08
N LEU A 773 9.13 27.29 11.30
CA LEU A 773 9.48 28.64 11.72
C LEU A 773 8.21 29.32 12.20
N GLN A 774 8.20 29.81 13.42
CA GLN A 774 7.05 30.48 14.04
C GLN A 774 7.24 31.98 14.10
N GLY A 775 6.17 32.72 14.05
CA GLY A 775 6.13 34.16 14.17
C GLY A 775 5.66 34.88 12.87
N LYS A 776 5.57 36.19 12.94
CA LYS A 776 5.16 37.03 11.84
C LYS A 776 6.19 37.05 10.70
N ALA A 777 5.72 36.94 9.47
CA ALA A 777 6.59 37.09 8.32
C ALA A 777 6.97 38.58 8.13
N VAL A 778 8.28 38.84 8.07
CA VAL A 778 8.82 40.18 7.76
C VAL A 778 9.65 40.11 6.50
N LEU A 779 9.48 41.11 5.66
CA LEU A 779 10.30 41.37 4.48
C LEU A 779 11.00 42.72 4.66
N ILE A 780 12.29 42.70 4.93
CA ILE A 780 13.08 43.89 5.26
C ILE A 780 13.97 44.23 4.09
N ALA A 781 13.81 45.43 3.53
CA ALA A 781 14.75 45.97 2.57
C ALA A 781 15.96 46.50 3.33
N LEU A 782 17.11 45.82 3.16
CA LEU A 782 18.35 46.17 3.86
C LEU A 782 18.97 47.40 3.17
N GLN A 783 19.23 48.43 3.96
CA GLN A 783 20.08 49.56 3.60
C GLN A 783 21.41 49.39 4.29
N ASN A 784 22.53 49.58 3.58
CA ASN A 784 23.86 49.42 4.15
C ASN A 784 24.62 50.72 4.14
N GLU A 785 25.39 51.00 5.16
CA GLU A 785 26.20 52.23 5.30
C GLU A 785 27.36 52.26 4.30
N ASP A 786 27.85 51.08 3.78
CA ASP A 786 29.03 50.92 2.93
C ASP A 786 28.76 50.19 1.59
N ASP A 787 27.52 50.15 1.07
CA ASP A 787 27.10 49.38 -0.13
C ASP A 787 27.43 47.87 -0.11
N ASP A 788 27.73 47.29 1.05
CA ASP A 788 28.13 45.91 1.21
C ASP A 788 26.93 45.05 1.65
N ILE A 789 26.06 44.69 0.67
CA ILE A 789 24.85 43.93 0.89
C ILE A 789 25.17 42.45 1.10
N PRO A 790 24.63 41.76 2.15
CA PRO A 790 24.80 40.34 2.32
C PRO A 790 24.36 39.57 1.07
N PRO A 791 25.13 38.52 0.64
CA PRO A 791 24.80 37.75 -0.53
C PRO A 791 23.46 37.02 -0.40
N MET A 792 22.77 36.84 -1.51
CA MET A 792 21.56 35.99 -1.56
C MET A 792 21.90 34.56 -1.04
N GLY A 793 21.01 34.01 -0.22
CA GLY A 793 21.21 32.71 0.41
C GLY A 793 21.85 32.77 1.78
N THR A 794 22.28 33.99 2.24
CA THR A 794 22.82 34.15 3.59
C THR A 794 21.73 33.90 4.64
N GLU A 795 22.06 33.08 5.65
CA GLU A 795 21.15 32.77 6.76
C GLU A 795 20.97 34.00 7.68
N VAL A 796 19.71 34.19 8.10
CA VAL A 796 19.32 35.18 9.10
C VAL A 796 19.01 34.46 10.40
N ARG A 797 19.64 34.89 11.47
CA ARG A 797 19.54 34.28 12.80
C ARG A 797 18.94 35.23 13.82
N ASP A 798 18.25 34.67 14.81
CA ASP A 798 17.75 35.41 15.97
C ASP A 798 18.83 35.59 17.06
N ALA A 799 18.42 36.11 18.21
CA ALA A 799 19.30 36.30 19.38
C ALA A 799 19.83 34.96 19.96
N ASP A 800 19.05 33.86 19.79
CA ASP A 800 19.41 32.51 20.23
C ASP A 800 20.24 31.74 19.20
N ASN A 801 20.68 32.44 18.13
CA ASN A 801 21.46 31.87 17.03
C ASN A 801 20.70 30.83 16.18
N THR A 802 19.35 30.79 16.28
CA THR A 802 18.48 29.95 15.44
C THR A 802 18.29 30.60 14.07
N VAL A 803 18.34 29.81 13.00
CA VAL A 803 18.07 30.30 11.64
C VAL A 803 16.57 30.52 11.49
N ILE A 804 16.14 31.75 11.32
CA ILE A 804 14.73 32.17 11.19
C ILE A 804 14.43 32.86 9.87
N GLY A 805 15.38 32.97 8.97
CA GLY A 805 15.21 33.62 7.70
C GLY A 805 16.39 33.50 6.76
N ILE A 806 16.28 34.17 5.62
CA ILE A 806 17.27 34.14 4.53
C ILE A 806 17.31 35.50 3.80
N ILE A 807 18.47 35.84 3.26
CA ILE A 807 18.61 36.97 2.36
C ILE A 807 18.18 36.53 0.96
N GLY A 808 17.23 37.23 0.40
CA GLY A 808 16.74 37.06 -0.98
C GLY A 808 17.46 37.98 -1.98
N GLN A 809 16.90 38.05 -3.18
CA GLN A 809 17.41 38.88 -4.26
C GLN A 809 17.35 40.37 -3.88
N GLY A 810 18.38 41.11 -4.27
CA GLY A 810 18.41 42.56 -4.02
C GLY A 810 18.61 42.98 -2.55
N GLY A 811 19.16 42.10 -1.72
CA GLY A 811 19.36 42.37 -0.30
C GLY A 811 18.06 42.39 0.53
N GLN A 812 16.98 41.81 0.02
CA GLN A 812 15.75 41.67 0.79
C GLN A 812 15.92 40.52 1.81
N LEU A 813 15.77 40.87 3.08
CA LEU A 813 15.79 39.92 4.18
C LEU A 813 14.35 39.44 4.42
N TYR A 814 14.15 38.13 4.27
CA TYR A 814 12.92 37.45 4.71
C TYR A 814 13.19 36.72 6.02
N ALA A 815 12.36 36.92 7.04
CA ALA A 815 12.44 36.19 8.28
C ALA A 815 11.07 36.02 8.94
N ARG A 816 10.98 34.99 9.80
CA ARG A 816 9.87 34.78 10.73
C ARG A 816 10.27 35.25 12.11
N VAL A 817 9.58 36.24 12.64
CA VAL A 817 9.94 36.85 13.93
C VAL A 817 8.89 36.55 14.99
N PRO A 818 9.27 35.95 16.14
CA PRO A 818 8.31 35.57 17.18
C PRO A 818 7.84 36.77 18.06
N HIS A 819 8.57 37.90 18.01
CA HIS A 819 8.29 39.06 18.85
C HIS A 819 8.05 40.30 17.96
N ASP A 820 7.36 41.32 18.54
CA ASP A 820 7.04 42.58 17.85
C ASP A 820 8.26 43.46 17.62
N SER A 821 9.37 43.22 18.28
CA SER A 821 10.64 43.90 18.08
C SER A 821 11.80 43.02 18.47
N GLY A 822 12.95 43.22 17.84
CA GLY A 822 14.15 42.43 18.12
C GLY A 822 15.31 42.79 17.21
N THR A 823 16.37 42.00 17.32
CA THR A 823 17.59 42.14 16.53
C THR A 823 17.85 40.82 15.77
N LEU A 824 18.05 40.89 14.47
CA LEU A 824 18.44 39.81 13.59
C LEU A 824 19.92 39.88 13.32
N LYS A 825 20.58 38.75 13.30
CA LYS A 825 22.01 38.60 13.00
C LYS A 825 22.19 37.95 11.64
N VAL A 826 23.02 38.61 10.79
CA VAL A 826 23.36 38.12 9.45
C VAL A 826 24.86 37.90 9.38
N ASN A 827 25.31 36.69 9.10
CA ASN A 827 26.72 36.35 8.99
C ASN A 827 27.02 35.83 7.58
N TRP A 828 28.03 36.40 6.91
CA TRP A 828 28.50 35.87 5.62
C TRP A 828 30.01 35.94 5.48
N GLN A 829 30.55 35.09 4.63
CA GLN A 829 31.97 35.09 4.28
C GLN A 829 32.19 35.75 2.94
N TYR A 830 32.73 36.95 2.95
CA TYR A 830 33.20 37.64 1.74
C TYR A 830 34.40 38.48 2.09
N LYS A 831 35.60 38.16 1.56
CA LYS A 831 36.88 38.79 1.91
C LYS A 831 37.10 38.90 3.44
N GLY A 832 36.67 37.84 4.20
CA GLY A 832 36.68 37.76 5.66
C GLY A 832 35.28 37.50 6.23
N ASN A 833 35.22 37.10 7.51
CA ASN A 833 33.97 36.94 8.22
C ASN A 833 33.34 38.30 8.47
N LYS A 834 32.14 38.55 7.92
CA LYS A 834 31.38 39.78 8.15
C LYS A 834 30.12 39.43 8.95
N THR A 835 29.76 40.28 9.88
CA THR A 835 28.56 40.19 10.68
C THR A 835 27.86 41.54 10.70
N CYS A 836 26.53 41.56 10.50
CA CYS A 836 25.76 42.71 10.79
C CYS A 836 24.51 42.41 11.62
N PHE A 837 24.00 43.42 12.29
CA PHE A 837 22.78 43.34 13.10
C PHE A 837 21.71 44.26 12.51
N VAL A 838 20.48 43.69 12.36
CA VAL A 838 19.32 44.36 11.81
C VAL A 838 18.24 44.46 12.90
N ASN A 839 17.92 45.64 13.33
CA ASN A 839 16.82 45.91 14.28
C ASN A 839 15.50 46.05 13.55
N TYR A 840 14.47 45.35 14.05
CA TYR A 840 13.12 45.41 13.48
C TYR A 840 12.09 45.76 14.57
N GLN A 841 10.99 46.41 14.13
CA GLN A 841 9.83 46.74 14.95
C GLN A 841 8.56 46.63 14.12
N ILE A 842 7.61 45.76 14.49
CA ILE A 842 6.36 45.49 13.78
C ILE A 842 5.12 45.95 14.54
N THR A 843 5.29 46.65 15.65
CA THR A 843 4.20 47.16 16.52
C THR A 843 3.17 47.91 15.70
N GLY A 844 1.88 47.54 15.80
CA GLY A 844 0.76 48.16 15.08
C GLY A 844 0.47 47.61 13.69
N ARG A 845 1.26 46.65 13.17
CA ARG A 845 1.07 46.04 11.83
C ARG A 845 0.72 44.55 11.92
N VAL A 846 0.16 44.09 13.00
CA VAL A 846 -0.12 42.68 13.31
C VAL A 846 -1.13 42.03 12.35
N ASN A 847 -1.91 42.80 11.61
CA ASN A 847 -2.95 42.33 10.67
C ASN A 847 -2.44 42.11 9.23
N GLU A 848 -1.18 42.39 8.94
CA GLU A 848 -0.59 42.14 7.63
C GLU A 848 -0.06 40.72 7.54
N ASP A 849 -0.30 40.00 6.45
CA ASP A 849 0.23 38.66 6.22
C ASP A 849 1.76 38.67 6.13
N ILE A 850 2.33 39.71 5.54
CA ILE A 850 3.77 39.98 5.43
C ILE A 850 4.02 41.45 5.75
N VAL A 851 4.72 41.71 6.85
CA VAL A 851 5.10 43.08 7.24
C VAL A 851 6.34 43.52 6.49
N ARG A 852 6.22 44.61 5.71
CA ARG A 852 7.35 45.18 4.95
C ARG A 852 8.00 46.31 5.74
N LEU A 853 9.32 46.22 5.89
CA LEU A 853 10.13 47.18 6.66
C LEU A 853 11.36 47.60 5.85
N ASP A 854 11.86 48.77 6.19
CA ASP A 854 13.20 49.22 5.81
C ASP A 854 14.08 49.24 7.06
N ALA A 855 15.28 48.68 7.00
CA ALA A 855 16.20 48.68 8.11
C ALA A 855 17.66 48.75 7.67
N VAL A 856 18.51 49.32 8.51
CA VAL A 856 19.95 49.42 8.27
C VAL A 856 20.67 48.22 8.90
N CYS A 857 21.54 47.55 8.10
CA CYS A 857 22.46 46.50 8.56
C CYS A 857 23.67 47.15 9.22
N ARG A 858 23.73 47.18 10.53
CA ARG A 858 24.85 47.76 11.30
C ARG A 858 25.93 46.73 11.54
N LYS A 859 27.19 47.08 11.24
CA LYS A 859 28.32 46.20 11.51
C LYS A 859 28.46 45.93 13.02
N GLY A 860 28.73 44.62 13.36
CA GLY A 860 28.95 44.15 14.72
C GLY A 860 30.40 44.14 15.06
#